data_fda46fc5e30d8ba673fea9473a016fb7
#
_entry.id   fda46fc5e30d8ba673fea9473a016fb7
#
_cell.length_a   1.000
_cell.length_b   1.000
_cell.length_c   1.000
_cell.angle_alpha   90.00
_cell.angle_beta   90.00
_cell.angle_gamma   90.00
#
_symmetry.space_group_name_H-M   'P 1'
#
loop_
_entity.id
_entity.type
_entity.pdbx_description
1 polymer ?
#
loop_
_entity_poly.entity_id
_entity_poly.type
_entity_poly.pdbx_seq_one_letter_code
_entity_poly.pdbx_strand_id
1 'polypeptide(L)'
;ELALGKSDASEIQRLFAGGVHDAVSSAMVQVLAAPLAARGVKVGVLMGSAYLFTREIVASGSIVPQFQREVLDCERTINLESGPGHASRCAYTPFAEEYMKKRRELREQQVPGDEARQVLDQLILGRLRIASKGRVRDSEGAIQQLSVDDQRSEGMYMLGQVATLRADVTDIEVLHREVTADAVALLAERLRQRTAEAVAPEAVANKPADIAIVGIASVLPKAADKREYWENILAKVDAISEIPSHRWDWRLYFDADRNARDKIYSKWGGFLDDLVFDPMKYGMPPKSLESVDPMQLMSLEVAQRTLVDAGYHEKAFDRERASVIIGASGGAGDVGTQYGIRSEWPRFNGTLPEEVAKRLPEWTEDTFAGLLLNVVPGRIASRLNFGGVNFTTDAACASSLAAVYQGVNELIAGRSDFVLAGGVDTVQGPFGYLCFSKTQALSPRGRVAIRSAVGDFCVSSEGIAMIAMKRLADAERDGDRVYAVIKGVGGSSDGYAKGLTAPLPAGQLRAMRRAYAQAGFGPGDVQLFEAHGTGTVAGDTAELESTTRLIAEAGGKPHQAVIGSVKTLIGHTKAAAGVSGLVKAAMALHHHVLPPHGNIQSPNAILRQDASPLYLLDEPQPWLEASDGAPRRAAVSAFGFGGTNFHIALQEYAGEYREWLRPSAASRTWPTELLLWSAPDRESLLSRVTALQA
;
A
#
# COMPACT_ATOMS: atom_id res chain seq x y z
N GLU A 1 13.05 -21.07 12.74
CA GLU A 1 13.15 -20.06 13.82
C GLU A 1 12.72 -20.63 15.18
N LEU A 2 11.60 -21.36 15.26
CA LEU A 2 11.11 -21.95 16.52
C LEU A 2 12.09 -23.02 17.07
N ALA A 3 12.79 -23.75 16.21
CA ALA A 3 13.78 -24.73 16.62
C ALA A 3 15.10 -24.08 17.08
N LEU A 4 15.50 -22.95 16.48
CA LEU A 4 16.73 -22.21 16.80
C LEU A 4 16.69 -21.48 18.16
N GLY A 5 15.51 -21.30 18.75
CA GLY A 5 15.37 -20.71 20.09
C GLY A 5 15.56 -21.69 21.25
N LYS A 6 15.72 -23.00 20.99
CA LYS A 6 15.73 -24.06 22.03
C LYS A 6 16.92 -25.03 21.96
N SER A 7 17.79 -24.94 20.93
CA SER A 7 18.91 -25.86 20.71
C SER A 7 20.17 -25.11 20.32
N ASP A 8 21.35 -25.67 20.57
CA ASP A 8 22.57 -25.15 20.00
C ASP A 8 22.50 -25.26 18.48
N ALA A 9 22.62 -24.13 17.81
CA ALA A 9 22.51 -24.04 16.35
C ALA A 9 23.56 -24.88 15.62
N SER A 10 24.72 -25.14 16.25
CA SER A 10 25.81 -25.95 15.71
C SER A 10 25.46 -27.45 15.60
N GLU A 11 24.47 -27.92 16.36
CA GLU A 11 23.99 -29.30 16.30
C GLU A 11 22.95 -29.51 15.20
N ILE A 12 22.40 -28.44 14.64
CA ILE A 12 21.36 -28.51 13.61
C ILE A 12 22.00 -28.72 12.25
N GLN A 13 21.52 -29.72 11.52
CA GLN A 13 21.87 -29.95 10.12
C GLN A 13 20.65 -29.70 9.23
N ARG A 14 20.85 -29.02 8.11
CA ARG A 14 19.83 -28.78 7.09
C ARG A 14 20.32 -29.21 5.73
N LEU A 15 19.56 -30.09 5.08
CA LEU A 15 19.79 -30.55 3.72
C LEU A 15 18.73 -29.95 2.80
N PHE A 16 19.19 -29.26 1.77
CA PHE A 16 18.32 -28.77 0.70
C PHE A 16 18.28 -29.80 -0.42
N ALA A 17 17.09 -30.32 -0.70
CA ALA A 17 16.87 -31.33 -1.71
C ALA A 17 16.05 -30.77 -2.88
N GLY A 18 16.40 -31.20 -4.11
CA GLY A 18 15.69 -30.87 -5.35
C GLY A 18 16.26 -29.65 -6.06
N GLY A 19 16.42 -29.77 -7.37
CA GLY A 19 16.80 -28.67 -8.25
C GLY A 19 18.30 -28.34 -8.32
N VAL A 20 19.12 -28.84 -7.40
CA VAL A 20 20.57 -28.54 -7.39
C VAL A 20 21.29 -29.42 -8.43
N HIS A 21 21.96 -28.81 -9.40
CA HIS A 21 22.60 -29.54 -10.53
C HIS A 21 23.80 -28.83 -11.16
N ASP A 22 24.07 -27.58 -10.78
CA ASP A 22 25.16 -26.74 -11.30
C ASP A 22 25.63 -25.69 -10.27
N ALA A 23 26.59 -24.87 -10.64
CA ALA A 23 27.12 -23.81 -9.80
C ALA A 23 26.06 -22.76 -9.43
N VAL A 24 25.17 -22.42 -10.34
CA VAL A 24 24.15 -21.37 -10.13
C VAL A 24 23.12 -21.83 -9.13
N SER A 25 22.54 -23.02 -9.31
CA SER A 25 21.54 -23.60 -8.40
C SER A 25 22.11 -23.86 -7.00
N SER A 26 23.38 -24.26 -6.90
CA SER A 26 24.07 -24.39 -5.61
C SER A 26 24.31 -23.03 -4.95
N ALA A 27 24.76 -22.04 -5.71
CA ALA A 27 24.96 -20.67 -5.21
C ALA A 27 23.64 -20.07 -4.67
N MET A 28 22.51 -20.28 -5.34
CA MET A 28 21.18 -19.87 -4.84
C MET A 28 20.89 -20.47 -3.47
N VAL A 29 21.11 -21.78 -3.29
CA VAL A 29 20.91 -22.46 -2.00
C VAL A 29 21.83 -21.87 -0.92
N GLN A 30 23.09 -21.62 -1.24
CA GLN A 30 24.05 -21.03 -0.29
C GLN A 30 23.60 -19.63 0.16
N VAL A 31 23.10 -18.79 -0.76
CA VAL A 31 22.56 -17.46 -0.41
C VAL A 31 21.33 -17.57 0.48
N LEU A 32 20.39 -18.44 0.13
CA LEU A 32 19.18 -18.66 0.93
C LEU A 32 19.50 -19.21 2.34
N ALA A 33 20.54 -20.04 2.44
CA ALA A 33 20.96 -20.66 3.68
C ALA A 33 21.93 -19.79 4.52
N ALA A 34 22.47 -18.71 3.96
CA ALA A 34 23.46 -17.86 4.64
C ALA A 34 23.02 -17.37 6.04
N PRO A 35 21.76 -16.95 6.29
CA PRO A 35 21.31 -16.57 7.63
C PRO A 35 21.34 -17.73 8.64
N LEU A 36 21.16 -18.96 8.18
CA LEU A 36 21.25 -20.17 9.02
C LEU A 36 22.69 -20.54 9.29
N ALA A 37 23.53 -20.52 8.26
CA ALA A 37 24.98 -20.80 8.36
C ALA A 37 25.67 -19.78 9.28
N ALA A 38 25.31 -18.50 9.23
CA ALA A 38 25.82 -17.45 10.11
C ALA A 38 25.50 -17.72 11.60
N ARG A 39 24.48 -18.51 11.89
CA ARG A 39 24.12 -18.97 13.24
C ARG A 39 24.77 -20.30 13.65
N GLY A 40 25.62 -20.85 12.81
CA GLY A 40 26.32 -22.10 13.07
C GLY A 40 25.60 -23.38 12.56
N VAL A 41 24.44 -23.25 11.89
CA VAL A 41 23.74 -24.40 11.32
C VAL A 41 24.58 -25.02 10.19
N LYS A 42 24.76 -26.34 10.20
CA LYS A 42 25.42 -27.06 9.11
C LYS A 42 24.48 -27.22 7.94
N VAL A 43 24.88 -26.70 6.77
CA VAL A 43 24.06 -26.71 5.55
C VAL A 43 24.68 -27.63 4.53
N GLY A 44 23.85 -28.44 3.88
CA GLY A 44 24.23 -29.33 2.80
C GLY A 44 23.20 -29.37 1.68
N VAL A 45 23.55 -29.96 0.56
CA VAL A 45 22.64 -30.19 -0.57
C VAL A 45 22.51 -31.68 -0.85
N LEU A 46 21.31 -32.09 -1.24
CA LEU A 46 21.02 -33.46 -1.67
C LEU A 46 20.64 -33.44 -3.14
N MET A 47 21.46 -34.09 -3.96
CA MET A 47 21.22 -34.22 -5.39
C MET A 47 20.66 -35.60 -5.70
N GLY A 48 19.69 -35.68 -6.60
CA GLY A 48 19.13 -36.92 -7.13
C GLY A 48 19.28 -36.99 -8.64
N SER A 49 18.41 -36.28 -9.35
CA SER A 49 18.36 -36.29 -10.81
C SER A 49 19.64 -35.78 -11.50
N ALA A 50 20.44 -34.97 -10.83
CA ALA A 50 21.73 -34.50 -11.38
C ALA A 50 22.71 -35.65 -11.65
N TYR A 51 22.69 -36.72 -10.85
CA TYR A 51 23.54 -37.88 -11.08
C TYR A 51 23.13 -38.69 -12.32
N LEU A 52 21.91 -38.57 -12.82
CA LEU A 52 21.47 -39.26 -14.03
C LEU A 52 22.22 -38.79 -15.29
N PHE A 53 22.88 -37.63 -15.20
CA PHE A 53 23.71 -37.04 -16.24
C PHE A 53 25.18 -37.47 -16.16
N THR A 54 25.56 -38.32 -15.22
CA THR A 54 26.95 -38.73 -15.05
C THR A 54 27.28 -39.99 -15.84
N ARG A 55 28.52 -40.10 -16.34
CA ARG A 55 28.98 -41.32 -17.04
C ARG A 55 29.00 -42.53 -16.10
N GLU A 56 29.34 -42.29 -14.86
CA GLU A 56 29.50 -43.35 -13.86
C GLU A 56 28.19 -44.06 -13.50
N ILE A 57 27.04 -43.36 -13.58
CA ILE A 57 25.77 -44.01 -13.25
C ILE A 57 25.38 -45.11 -14.25
N VAL A 58 25.79 -44.95 -15.51
CA VAL A 58 25.65 -45.98 -16.55
C VAL A 58 26.76 -47.01 -16.43
N ALA A 59 28.02 -46.60 -16.26
CA ALA A 59 29.17 -47.47 -16.14
C ALA A 59 29.07 -48.44 -14.95
N SER A 60 28.50 -47.96 -13.83
CA SER A 60 28.23 -48.79 -12.66
C SER A 60 27.02 -49.77 -12.83
N GLY A 61 26.31 -49.66 -13.94
CA GLY A 61 25.09 -50.43 -14.15
C GLY A 61 23.92 -50.03 -13.23
N SER A 62 24.00 -48.85 -12.60
CA SER A 62 22.91 -48.31 -11.78
C SER A 62 21.67 -48.02 -12.62
N ILE A 63 21.86 -47.50 -13.83
CA ILE A 63 20.84 -47.40 -14.86
C ILE A 63 21.37 -47.92 -16.18
N VAL A 64 20.46 -48.29 -17.11
CA VAL A 64 20.81 -48.64 -18.48
C VAL A 64 21.01 -47.41 -19.36
N PRO A 65 21.76 -47.52 -20.47
CA PRO A 65 21.99 -46.38 -21.39
C PRO A 65 20.69 -45.75 -21.88
N GLN A 66 19.63 -46.52 -22.08
CA GLN A 66 18.33 -46.01 -22.51
C GLN A 66 17.73 -45.04 -21.47
N PHE A 67 17.89 -45.31 -20.15
CA PHE A 67 17.44 -44.38 -19.12
C PHE A 67 18.14 -42.99 -19.27
N GLN A 68 19.46 -42.99 -19.45
CA GLN A 68 20.21 -41.77 -19.63
C GLN A 68 19.80 -40.99 -20.91
N ARG A 69 19.48 -41.70 -22.01
CA ARG A 69 18.95 -41.08 -23.22
C ARG A 69 17.63 -40.34 -22.93
N GLU A 70 16.67 -41.02 -22.27
CA GLU A 70 15.40 -40.38 -21.90
C GLU A 70 15.55 -39.17 -20.96
N VAL A 71 16.63 -39.14 -20.15
CA VAL A 71 16.99 -37.99 -19.30
C VAL A 71 17.51 -36.84 -20.15
N LEU A 72 18.41 -37.13 -21.13
CA LEU A 72 19.01 -36.11 -22.00
C LEU A 72 18.00 -35.50 -22.96
N ASP A 73 17.08 -36.33 -23.46
CA ASP A 73 16.01 -35.94 -24.41
C ASP A 73 14.76 -35.36 -23.69
N CYS A 74 14.81 -35.20 -22.37
CA CYS A 74 13.65 -34.81 -21.57
C CYS A 74 13.32 -33.32 -21.69
N GLU A 75 12.38 -32.97 -22.52
CA GLU A 75 11.85 -31.60 -22.63
C GLU A 75 10.78 -31.29 -21.59
N ARG A 76 10.11 -32.30 -21.05
CA ARG A 76 8.98 -32.16 -20.14
C ARG A 76 8.90 -33.26 -19.08
N THR A 77 8.66 -32.84 -17.85
CA THR A 77 8.35 -33.78 -16.75
C THR A 77 6.87 -33.72 -16.37
N ILE A 78 6.36 -34.83 -15.79
CA ILE A 78 4.98 -34.92 -15.32
C ILE A 78 4.92 -35.60 -13.95
N ASN A 79 3.94 -35.25 -13.13
CA ASN A 79 3.61 -35.94 -11.90
C ASN A 79 2.54 -37.00 -12.18
N LEU A 80 2.88 -38.25 -11.94
CA LEU A 80 1.91 -39.36 -11.90
C LEU A 80 1.36 -39.46 -10.48
N GLU A 81 0.13 -39.00 -10.32
CA GLU A 81 -0.59 -39.00 -9.03
C GLU A 81 -1.61 -40.10 -8.98
N SER A 82 -1.48 -41.07 -8.07
CA SER A 82 -2.51 -42.05 -7.79
C SER A 82 -3.49 -41.64 -6.70
N GLY A 83 -3.14 -40.68 -5.86
CA GLY A 83 -3.99 -40.11 -4.81
C GLY A 83 -3.31 -38.95 -4.06
N PRO A 84 -4.00 -38.27 -3.12
CA PRO A 84 -3.44 -37.20 -2.33
C PRO A 84 -2.14 -37.63 -1.61
N GLY A 85 -1.04 -36.86 -1.86
CA GLY A 85 0.27 -37.17 -1.27
C GLY A 85 1.04 -38.31 -1.92
N HIS A 86 0.50 -38.97 -2.95
CA HIS A 86 1.11 -40.07 -3.71
C HIS A 86 1.38 -39.65 -5.14
N ALA A 87 2.50 -38.93 -5.33
CA ALA A 87 2.93 -38.45 -6.64
C ALA A 87 4.38 -38.84 -6.94
N SER A 88 4.63 -39.40 -8.13
CA SER A 88 5.95 -39.64 -8.67
C SER A 88 6.22 -38.78 -9.88
N ARG A 89 7.30 -38.00 -9.88
CA ARG A 89 7.69 -37.21 -11.04
C ARG A 89 8.52 -38.06 -12.00
N CYS A 90 8.15 -38.03 -13.29
CA CYS A 90 8.86 -38.78 -14.34
C CYS A 90 8.97 -37.96 -15.63
N ALA A 91 9.76 -38.46 -16.61
CA ALA A 91 9.75 -37.98 -17.98
C ALA A 91 8.38 -38.24 -18.62
N TYR A 92 8.01 -37.35 -19.54
CA TYR A 92 6.79 -37.50 -20.34
C TYR A 92 7.03 -38.49 -21.49
N THR A 93 6.71 -39.76 -21.24
CA THR A 93 6.92 -40.90 -22.14
C THR A 93 5.58 -41.53 -22.51
N PRO A 94 5.53 -42.49 -23.48
CA PRO A 94 4.29 -43.17 -23.82
C PRO A 94 3.61 -43.84 -22.60
N PHE A 95 4.39 -44.40 -21.66
CA PHE A 95 3.83 -44.90 -20.40
C PHE A 95 3.16 -43.81 -19.57
N ALA A 96 3.76 -42.62 -19.51
CA ALA A 96 3.16 -41.49 -18.79
C ALA A 96 1.84 -41.05 -19.43
N GLU A 97 1.75 -41.06 -20.76
CA GLU A 97 0.51 -40.80 -21.49
C GLU A 97 -0.57 -41.84 -21.21
N GLU A 98 -0.22 -43.12 -21.24
CA GLU A 98 -1.11 -44.23 -20.90
C GLU A 98 -1.67 -44.08 -19.48
N TYR A 99 -0.80 -43.77 -18.53
CA TYR A 99 -1.19 -43.51 -17.13
C TYR A 99 -2.17 -42.36 -17.01
N MET A 100 -1.90 -41.24 -17.67
CA MET A 100 -2.76 -40.06 -17.64
C MET A 100 -4.10 -40.32 -18.33
N LYS A 101 -4.10 -41.10 -19.39
CA LYS A 101 -5.32 -41.55 -20.06
C LYS A 101 -6.16 -42.40 -19.10
N LYS A 102 -5.53 -43.42 -18.46
CA LYS A 102 -6.21 -44.27 -17.51
C LYS A 102 -6.78 -43.51 -16.33
N ARG A 103 -6.02 -42.56 -15.77
CA ARG A 103 -6.49 -41.69 -14.68
C ARG A 103 -7.72 -40.90 -15.12
N ARG A 104 -7.77 -40.37 -16.36
CA ARG A 104 -8.92 -39.66 -16.90
C ARG A 104 -10.14 -40.57 -17.05
N GLU A 105 -9.96 -41.75 -17.60
CA GLU A 105 -11.02 -42.75 -17.74
C GLU A 105 -11.67 -43.13 -16.40
N LEU A 106 -10.86 -43.37 -15.37
CA LEU A 106 -11.34 -43.67 -14.02
C LEU A 106 -12.14 -42.50 -13.43
N ARG A 107 -11.71 -41.29 -13.70
CA ARG A 107 -12.40 -40.09 -13.26
C ARG A 107 -13.74 -39.88 -14.00
N GLU A 108 -13.77 -40.12 -15.30
CA GLU A 108 -14.98 -39.98 -16.13
C GLU A 108 -16.01 -41.08 -15.74
N GLN A 109 -15.53 -42.24 -15.36
CA GLN A 109 -16.36 -43.34 -14.85
C GLN A 109 -16.77 -43.20 -13.40
N GLN A 110 -16.36 -42.10 -12.74
CA GLN A 110 -16.64 -41.80 -11.33
C GLN A 110 -16.25 -42.94 -10.37
N VAL A 111 -15.17 -43.67 -10.67
CA VAL A 111 -14.65 -44.75 -9.81
C VAL A 111 -14.25 -44.16 -8.45
N PRO A 112 -14.62 -44.83 -7.31
CA PRO A 112 -14.24 -44.40 -5.98
C PRO A 112 -12.73 -44.19 -5.84
N GLY A 113 -12.30 -43.15 -5.08
CA GLY A 113 -10.92 -42.73 -5.02
C GLY A 113 -9.94 -43.81 -4.59
N ASP A 114 -10.31 -44.69 -3.65
CA ASP A 114 -9.46 -45.77 -3.18
C ASP A 114 -9.32 -46.90 -4.24
N GLU A 115 -10.36 -47.18 -4.98
CA GLU A 115 -10.33 -48.16 -6.09
C GLU A 115 -9.51 -47.61 -7.25
N ALA A 116 -9.73 -46.34 -7.63
CA ALA A 116 -8.96 -45.66 -8.66
C ALA A 116 -7.47 -45.65 -8.32
N ARG A 117 -7.13 -45.42 -7.05
CA ARG A 117 -5.76 -45.46 -6.55
C ARG A 117 -5.14 -46.85 -6.71
N GLN A 118 -5.84 -47.91 -6.30
CA GLN A 118 -5.34 -49.27 -6.45
C GLN A 118 -5.04 -49.63 -7.91
N VAL A 119 -5.92 -49.25 -8.85
CA VAL A 119 -5.71 -49.48 -10.29
C VAL A 119 -4.48 -48.71 -10.79
N LEU A 120 -4.30 -47.46 -10.38
CA LEU A 120 -3.17 -46.62 -10.79
C LEU A 120 -1.85 -47.09 -10.16
N ASP A 121 -1.86 -47.55 -8.89
CA ASP A 121 -0.67 -48.10 -8.23
C ASP A 121 -0.24 -49.44 -8.88
N GLN A 122 -1.20 -50.29 -9.29
CA GLN A 122 -0.90 -51.51 -10.04
C GLN A 122 -0.28 -51.22 -11.41
N LEU A 123 -0.71 -50.15 -12.09
CA LEU A 123 -0.16 -49.75 -13.37
C LEU A 123 1.32 -49.33 -13.29
N ILE A 124 1.73 -48.73 -12.17
CA ILE A 124 3.11 -48.29 -11.90
C ILE A 124 4.02 -49.47 -11.51
N LEU A 125 3.45 -50.55 -11.00
CA LEU A 125 4.23 -51.66 -10.41
C LEU A 125 5.20 -52.27 -11.43
N GLY A 126 6.50 -52.29 -11.06
CA GLY A 126 7.57 -52.83 -11.91
C GLY A 126 8.11 -51.88 -12.99
N ARG A 127 7.42 -50.81 -13.34
CA ARG A 127 7.78 -49.88 -14.43
C ARG A 127 9.11 -49.15 -14.22
N LEU A 128 9.47 -48.86 -12.98
CA LEU A 128 10.79 -48.28 -12.66
C LEU A 128 11.94 -49.28 -12.92
N ARG A 129 11.72 -50.60 -12.71
CA ARG A 129 12.69 -51.63 -13.03
C ARG A 129 12.88 -51.77 -14.54
N ILE A 130 11.80 -51.68 -15.30
CA ILE A 130 11.85 -51.64 -16.78
C ILE A 130 12.75 -50.47 -17.21
N ALA A 131 12.47 -49.25 -16.75
CA ALA A 131 13.25 -48.07 -17.08
C ALA A 131 14.72 -48.23 -16.66
N SER A 132 14.99 -48.57 -15.39
CA SER A 132 16.35 -48.54 -14.81
C SER A 132 17.24 -49.72 -15.18
N LYS A 133 16.67 -50.90 -15.44
CA LYS A 133 17.40 -52.16 -15.67
C LYS A 133 17.09 -52.79 -17.01
N GLY A 134 16.10 -52.32 -17.76
CA GLY A 134 15.66 -52.90 -19.03
C GLY A 134 15.08 -54.31 -18.90
N ARG A 135 14.52 -54.65 -17.74
CA ARG A 135 14.10 -56.04 -17.43
C ARG A 135 12.69 -56.06 -16.88
N VAL A 136 11.95 -57.12 -17.25
CA VAL A 136 10.62 -57.43 -16.73
C VAL A 136 10.61 -58.86 -16.16
N ARG A 137 9.71 -59.14 -15.22
CA ARG A 137 9.39 -60.54 -14.82
C ARG A 137 8.18 -60.96 -15.61
N ASP A 138 8.28 -62.16 -16.22
CA ASP A 138 7.14 -62.79 -16.85
C ASP A 138 6.18 -63.44 -15.81
N SER A 139 5.13 -64.04 -16.30
CA SER A 139 4.11 -64.70 -15.47
C SER A 139 4.63 -65.89 -14.65
N GLU A 140 5.77 -66.49 -15.05
CA GLU A 140 6.43 -67.60 -14.39
C GLU A 140 7.53 -67.09 -13.44
N GLY A 141 7.77 -65.78 -13.35
CA GLY A 141 8.75 -65.20 -12.47
C GLY A 141 10.16 -65.08 -13.05
N ALA A 142 10.38 -65.58 -14.30
CA ALA A 142 11.66 -65.45 -14.99
C ALA A 142 11.94 -64.00 -15.40
N ILE A 143 13.22 -63.64 -15.41
CA ILE A 143 13.64 -62.28 -15.81
C ILE A 143 13.96 -62.24 -17.30
N GLN A 144 13.21 -61.41 -18.03
CA GLN A 144 13.41 -61.20 -19.46
C GLN A 144 14.03 -59.81 -19.72
N GLN A 145 14.96 -59.75 -20.66
CA GLN A 145 15.54 -58.48 -21.13
C GLN A 145 14.65 -57.88 -22.22
N LEU A 146 14.29 -56.62 -22.06
CA LEU A 146 13.45 -55.90 -23.02
C LEU A 146 14.27 -55.23 -24.13
N SER A 147 13.67 -55.04 -25.29
CA SER A 147 14.21 -54.18 -26.35
C SER A 147 14.26 -52.74 -25.90
N VAL A 148 15.05 -51.90 -26.60
CA VAL A 148 15.13 -50.46 -26.31
C VAL A 148 13.76 -49.77 -26.47
N ASP A 149 13.00 -50.15 -27.50
CA ASP A 149 11.68 -49.59 -27.78
C ASP A 149 10.66 -49.98 -26.69
N ASP A 150 10.68 -51.22 -26.22
CA ASP A 150 9.83 -51.68 -25.11
C ASP A 150 10.21 -50.99 -23.81
N GLN A 151 11.52 -50.80 -23.53
CA GLN A 151 11.97 -50.00 -22.37
C GLN A 151 11.40 -48.60 -22.42
N ARG A 152 11.42 -47.94 -23.57
CA ARG A 152 10.91 -46.58 -23.75
C ARG A 152 9.39 -46.50 -23.57
N SER A 153 8.67 -47.44 -24.19
CA SER A 153 7.20 -47.43 -24.18
C SER A 153 6.60 -47.84 -22.86
N GLU A 154 7.24 -48.76 -22.11
CA GLU A 154 6.71 -49.32 -20.87
C GLU A 154 7.39 -48.82 -19.61
N GLY A 155 8.54 -48.14 -19.72
CA GLY A 155 9.33 -47.68 -18.58
C GLY A 155 8.80 -46.40 -17.95
N MET A 156 8.80 -46.39 -16.59
CA MET A 156 8.60 -45.14 -15.82
C MET A 156 9.96 -44.57 -15.45
N TYR A 157 10.37 -43.52 -16.15
CA TYR A 157 11.65 -42.85 -15.95
C TYR A 157 11.54 -41.78 -14.85
N MET A 158 11.77 -42.16 -13.61
CA MET A 158 11.69 -41.28 -12.45
C MET A 158 12.83 -40.25 -12.47
N LEU A 159 12.49 -38.98 -12.51
CA LEU A 159 13.45 -37.87 -12.55
C LEU A 159 12.79 -36.54 -12.13
N GLY A 160 13.58 -35.63 -11.59
CA GLY A 160 13.13 -34.29 -11.23
C GLY A 160 13.23 -33.32 -12.39
N GLN A 161 12.78 -32.10 -12.16
CA GLN A 161 12.81 -31.01 -13.16
C GLN A 161 14.22 -30.66 -13.66
N VAL A 162 15.27 -31.04 -12.96
CA VAL A 162 16.67 -30.93 -13.42
C VAL A 162 16.86 -31.51 -14.82
N ALA A 163 16.12 -32.53 -15.20
CA ALA A 163 16.17 -33.15 -16.51
C ALA A 163 15.82 -32.21 -17.66
N THR A 164 15.05 -31.15 -17.39
CA THR A 164 14.75 -30.12 -18.40
C THR A 164 15.71 -28.92 -18.38
N LEU A 165 16.70 -28.93 -17.49
CA LEU A 165 17.63 -27.82 -17.27
C LEU A 165 19.07 -28.16 -17.63
N ARG A 166 19.41 -29.45 -17.79
CA ARG A 166 20.73 -29.93 -18.17
C ARG A 166 20.63 -30.86 -19.36
N ALA A 167 21.48 -30.65 -20.34
CA ALA A 167 21.49 -31.41 -21.60
C ALA A 167 22.78 -32.23 -21.84
N ASP A 168 23.80 -32.05 -21.00
CA ASP A 168 25.13 -32.62 -21.22
C ASP A 168 25.47 -33.73 -20.22
N VAL A 169 26.14 -34.79 -20.71
CA VAL A 169 26.75 -35.80 -19.88
C VAL A 169 28.04 -35.29 -19.25
N THR A 170 28.18 -35.47 -17.95
CA THR A 170 29.33 -35.03 -17.18
C THR A 170 29.94 -36.20 -16.36
N ASP A 171 31.02 -35.98 -15.62
CA ASP A 171 31.59 -36.88 -14.64
C ASP A 171 31.14 -36.48 -13.23
N ILE A 172 31.08 -37.40 -12.28
CA ILE A 172 30.73 -37.10 -10.88
C ILE A 172 31.67 -36.07 -10.27
N GLU A 173 32.95 -36.15 -10.58
CA GLU A 173 33.94 -35.16 -10.10
C GLU A 173 33.61 -33.75 -10.57
N VAL A 174 33.29 -33.61 -11.84
CA VAL A 174 32.91 -32.31 -12.44
C VAL A 174 31.62 -31.81 -11.80
N LEU A 175 30.59 -32.66 -11.67
CA LEU A 175 29.31 -32.31 -11.04
C LEU A 175 29.52 -31.84 -9.59
N HIS A 176 30.37 -32.54 -8.82
CA HIS A 176 30.65 -32.15 -7.45
C HIS A 176 31.43 -30.84 -7.38
N ARG A 177 32.41 -30.60 -8.28
CA ARG A 177 33.13 -29.35 -8.35
C ARG A 177 32.19 -28.17 -8.68
N GLU A 178 31.31 -28.34 -9.68
CA GLU A 178 30.30 -27.34 -10.05
C GLU A 178 29.46 -26.92 -8.84
N VAL A 179 28.91 -27.86 -8.09
CA VAL A 179 28.02 -27.54 -6.96
C VAL A 179 28.75 -27.13 -5.68
N THR A 180 30.08 -27.23 -5.64
CA THR A 180 30.91 -26.83 -4.48
C THR A 180 31.82 -25.66 -4.81
N ALA A 181 33.01 -25.94 -5.37
CA ALA A 181 34.06 -24.95 -5.62
C ALA A 181 33.63 -23.87 -6.61
N ASP A 182 32.98 -24.26 -7.73
CA ASP A 182 32.58 -23.33 -8.77
C ASP A 182 31.39 -22.45 -8.29
N ALA A 183 30.51 -22.97 -7.46
CA ALA A 183 29.44 -22.19 -6.81
C ALA A 183 29.99 -21.11 -5.88
N VAL A 184 31.02 -21.46 -5.08
CA VAL A 184 31.70 -20.49 -4.20
C VAL A 184 32.45 -19.43 -5.03
N ALA A 185 33.14 -19.86 -6.09
CA ALA A 185 33.83 -18.94 -7.00
C ALA A 185 32.84 -17.96 -7.69
N LEU A 186 31.68 -18.46 -8.13
CA LEU A 186 30.63 -17.65 -8.70
C LEU A 186 30.10 -16.60 -7.73
N LEU A 187 29.86 -16.98 -6.47
CA LEU A 187 29.43 -16.04 -5.42
C LEU A 187 30.51 -14.99 -5.13
N ALA A 188 31.78 -15.41 -5.03
CA ALA A 188 32.88 -14.50 -4.80
C ALA A 188 33.07 -13.50 -5.96
N GLU A 189 32.88 -13.96 -7.20
CA GLU A 189 32.94 -13.09 -8.39
C GLU A 189 31.76 -12.12 -8.43
N ARG A 190 30.54 -12.59 -8.18
CA ARG A 190 29.36 -11.73 -8.08
C ARG A 190 29.48 -10.69 -6.97
N LEU A 191 30.07 -11.08 -5.84
CA LEU A 191 30.33 -10.15 -4.75
C LEU A 191 31.38 -9.10 -5.14
N ARG A 192 32.48 -9.50 -5.84
CA ARG A 192 33.48 -8.58 -6.37
C ARG A 192 32.89 -7.63 -7.41
N GLN A 193 32.04 -8.12 -8.33
CA GLN A 193 31.34 -7.28 -9.29
C GLN A 193 30.43 -6.28 -8.59
N ARG A 194 29.63 -6.71 -7.61
CA ARG A 194 28.80 -5.80 -6.80
C ARG A 194 29.60 -4.81 -5.97
N THR A 195 30.77 -5.21 -5.45
CA THR A 195 31.66 -4.27 -4.73
C THR A 195 32.45 -3.37 -5.68
N ALA A 196 32.69 -3.77 -6.91
CA ALA A 196 33.25 -2.93 -7.97
C ALA A 196 32.20 -2.04 -8.65
N GLU A 197 30.94 -2.53 -8.79
CA GLU A 197 29.76 -1.76 -9.19
C GLU A 197 29.17 -0.94 -8.03
N ALA A 198 29.44 -1.31 -6.80
CA ALA A 198 29.48 -0.44 -5.65
C ALA A 198 30.77 0.44 -5.62
N VAL A 199 31.21 0.97 -6.74
CA VAL A 199 31.36 2.44 -6.79
C VAL A 199 30.11 2.92 -6.12
N ALA A 200 30.28 3.43 -4.90
CA ALA A 200 29.20 3.90 -4.04
C ALA A 200 28.18 4.51 -4.98
N PRO A 201 26.90 4.10 -4.98
CA PRO A 201 25.95 4.86 -5.73
C PRO A 201 26.37 6.26 -5.37
N GLU A 202 26.86 7.07 -6.34
CA GLU A 202 26.99 8.50 -6.09
C GLU A 202 25.73 8.75 -5.34
N ALA A 203 25.88 9.03 -4.03
CA ALA A 203 24.68 9.16 -3.20
C ALA A 203 23.97 10.19 -4.00
N VAL A 204 22.98 9.73 -4.79
CA VAL A 204 22.22 10.62 -5.68
C VAL A 204 21.78 11.58 -4.65
N ALA A 205 22.55 12.69 -4.59
CA ALA A 205 22.54 13.59 -3.45
C ALA A 205 21.08 13.90 -3.42
N ASN A 206 20.35 13.31 -2.43
CA ASN A 206 18.91 13.28 -2.43
C ASN A 206 18.53 14.74 -2.43
N LYS A 207 18.44 15.29 -3.66
CA LYS A 207 18.07 16.69 -3.83
C LYS A 207 16.66 16.79 -3.29
N PRO A 208 16.37 17.84 -2.53
CA PRO A 208 15.01 18.13 -2.13
C PRO A 208 14.07 17.99 -3.34
N ALA A 209 12.88 17.49 -3.10
CA ALA A 209 11.89 17.35 -4.17
C ALA A 209 11.57 18.69 -4.80
N ASP A 210 11.54 19.76 -3.97
CA ASP A 210 11.26 21.15 -4.34
C ASP A 210 10.01 21.28 -5.25
N ILE A 211 8.91 20.69 -4.75
CA ILE A 211 7.62 20.74 -5.42
C ILE A 211 6.69 21.71 -4.73
N ALA A 212 6.30 22.76 -5.44
CA ALA A 212 5.37 23.78 -4.98
C ALA A 212 3.92 23.31 -5.00
N ILE A 213 3.18 23.51 -3.92
CA ILE A 213 1.72 23.43 -3.87
C ILE A 213 1.19 24.79 -4.30
N VAL A 214 0.66 24.88 -5.52
CA VAL A 214 0.24 26.16 -6.13
C VAL A 214 -1.27 26.38 -6.08
N GLY A 215 -2.05 25.35 -5.80
CA GLY A 215 -3.51 25.43 -5.67
C GLY A 215 -4.05 24.37 -4.72
N ILE A 216 -5.13 24.71 -4.03
CA ILE A 216 -5.80 23.84 -3.06
C ILE A 216 -7.31 24.02 -3.19
N ALA A 217 -8.05 22.90 -3.26
CA ALA A 217 -9.48 22.91 -3.03
C ALA A 217 -9.90 21.69 -2.21
N SER A 218 -10.92 21.85 -1.40
CA SER A 218 -11.48 20.78 -0.58
C SER A 218 -12.99 20.98 -0.38
N VAL A 219 -13.69 19.86 -0.17
CA VAL A 219 -15.04 19.79 0.38
C VAL A 219 -14.97 18.74 1.48
N LEU A 220 -15.16 19.17 2.71
CA LEU A 220 -14.99 18.35 3.91
C LEU A 220 -16.18 18.56 4.84
N PRO A 221 -16.44 17.71 5.81
CA PRO A 221 -17.59 17.86 6.70
C PRO A 221 -17.65 19.25 7.35
N LYS A 222 -18.80 19.94 7.18
CA LYS A 222 -19.05 21.33 7.58
C LYS A 222 -18.07 22.34 6.97
N ALA A 223 -17.49 22.04 5.81
CA ALA A 223 -16.58 22.94 5.13
C ALA A 223 -16.74 22.81 3.61
N ALA A 224 -17.43 23.76 3.00
CA ALA A 224 -17.71 23.80 1.56
C ALA A 224 -16.48 24.14 0.72
N ASP A 225 -15.45 24.73 1.34
CA ASP A 225 -14.17 25.05 0.73
C ASP A 225 -13.01 25.03 1.75
N LYS A 226 -11.78 25.27 1.26
CA LYS A 226 -10.56 25.27 2.08
C LYS A 226 -10.51 26.40 3.11
N ARG A 227 -11.19 27.53 2.87
CA ARG A 227 -11.20 28.67 3.78
C ARG A 227 -12.06 28.33 5.00
N GLU A 228 -13.28 27.87 4.76
CA GLU A 228 -14.17 27.40 5.84
C GLU A 228 -13.54 26.23 6.59
N TYR A 229 -12.85 25.32 5.89
CA TYR A 229 -12.09 24.23 6.52
C TYR A 229 -11.03 24.77 7.48
N TRP A 230 -10.26 25.77 7.07
CA TRP A 230 -9.23 26.36 7.92
C TRP A 230 -9.82 27.11 9.12
N GLU A 231 -10.86 27.91 8.90
CA GLU A 231 -11.60 28.60 9.95
C GLU A 231 -12.17 27.63 10.99
N ASN A 232 -12.74 26.51 10.53
CA ASN A 232 -13.27 25.45 11.39
C ASN A 232 -12.18 24.74 12.20
N ILE A 233 -10.99 24.55 11.64
CA ILE A 233 -9.83 24.00 12.38
C ILE A 233 -9.44 24.93 13.51
N LEU A 234 -9.28 26.23 13.24
CA LEU A 234 -8.89 27.22 14.25
C LEU A 234 -9.94 27.38 15.35
N ALA A 235 -11.21 27.28 15.01
CA ALA A 235 -12.34 27.33 15.94
C ALA A 235 -12.63 26.00 16.61
N LYS A 236 -11.90 24.93 16.31
CA LYS A 236 -12.13 23.56 16.81
C LYS A 236 -13.55 23.04 16.55
N VAL A 237 -14.15 23.36 15.41
CA VAL A 237 -15.51 22.94 15.06
C VAL A 237 -15.59 21.43 14.90
N ASP A 238 -16.40 20.79 15.73
CA ASP A 238 -16.68 19.35 15.63
C ASP A 238 -17.68 19.11 14.49
N ALA A 239 -17.24 18.43 13.45
CA ALA A 239 -18.06 18.12 12.29
C ALA A 239 -18.70 16.72 12.33
N ILE A 240 -18.58 16.00 13.45
CA ILE A 240 -19.16 14.68 13.62
C ILE A 240 -20.61 14.80 14.01
N SER A 241 -21.47 14.02 13.36
CA SER A 241 -22.91 13.94 13.63
C SER A 241 -23.41 12.50 13.64
N GLU A 242 -24.63 12.28 14.09
CA GLU A 242 -25.32 11.02 13.79
C GLU A 242 -25.55 10.89 12.29
N ILE A 243 -25.61 9.66 11.81
CA ILE A 243 -25.91 9.38 10.40
C ILE A 243 -27.24 10.04 10.05
N PRO A 244 -27.25 10.96 9.08
CA PRO A 244 -28.46 11.69 8.71
C PRO A 244 -29.53 10.74 8.14
N SER A 245 -30.78 10.97 8.51
CA SER A 245 -31.91 10.10 8.11
C SER A 245 -32.15 10.03 6.60
N HIS A 246 -31.75 11.09 5.86
CA HIS A 246 -31.85 11.12 4.40
C HIS A 246 -30.75 10.26 3.71
N ARG A 247 -29.68 9.90 4.41
CA ARG A 247 -28.66 8.98 3.90
C ARG A 247 -29.14 7.53 4.02
N TRP A 248 -29.45 7.07 5.21
CA TRP A 248 -30.02 5.77 5.51
C TRP A 248 -30.45 5.67 6.96
N ASP A 249 -31.40 4.76 7.27
CA ASP A 249 -31.87 4.55 8.64
C ASP A 249 -30.94 3.59 9.39
N TRP A 250 -30.02 4.16 10.18
CA TRP A 250 -29.06 3.40 10.97
C TRP A 250 -29.71 2.51 12.05
N ARG A 251 -30.95 2.82 12.49
CA ARG A 251 -31.68 2.05 13.52
C ARG A 251 -31.95 0.61 13.07
N LEU A 252 -32.08 0.38 11.77
CA LEU A 252 -32.26 -0.95 11.19
C LEU A 252 -31.03 -1.86 11.43
N TYR A 253 -29.86 -1.27 11.59
CA TYR A 253 -28.57 -1.96 11.68
C TYR A 253 -27.93 -1.87 13.07
N PHE A 254 -28.40 -1.00 13.96
CA PHE A 254 -27.74 -0.68 15.21
C PHE A 254 -28.02 -1.70 16.32
N ASP A 255 -26.97 -2.05 17.04
CA ASP A 255 -27.04 -2.73 18.33
C ASP A 255 -25.87 -2.24 19.20
N ALA A 256 -26.14 -1.97 20.48
CA ALA A 256 -25.10 -1.54 21.42
C ALA A 256 -24.08 -2.66 21.75
N ASP A 257 -24.48 -3.93 21.60
CA ASP A 257 -23.56 -5.06 21.69
C ASP A 257 -22.63 -5.11 20.48
N ARG A 258 -21.35 -4.89 20.70
CA ARG A 258 -20.31 -4.93 19.65
C ARG A 258 -20.18 -6.28 18.96
N ASN A 259 -20.63 -7.35 19.57
CA ASN A 259 -20.57 -8.71 19.06
C ASN A 259 -21.85 -9.12 18.34
N ALA A 260 -22.91 -8.30 18.38
CA ALA A 260 -24.17 -8.61 17.73
C ALA A 260 -23.95 -8.91 16.24
N ARG A 261 -24.53 -10.03 15.78
CA ARG A 261 -24.38 -10.49 14.39
C ARG A 261 -25.10 -9.53 13.44
N ASP A 262 -24.43 -9.19 12.32
CA ASP A 262 -24.97 -8.35 11.25
C ASP A 262 -25.49 -6.98 11.72
N LYS A 263 -24.86 -6.43 12.78
CA LYS A 263 -25.17 -5.14 13.39
C LYS A 263 -23.95 -4.24 13.44
N ILE A 264 -24.22 -2.94 13.49
CA ILE A 264 -23.26 -1.86 13.76
C ILE A 264 -23.43 -1.41 15.22
N TYR A 265 -22.35 -1.00 15.86
CA TYR A 265 -22.39 -0.42 17.20
C TYR A 265 -22.08 1.08 17.23
N SER A 266 -21.79 1.67 16.09
CA SER A 266 -21.56 3.11 15.93
C SER A 266 -22.54 3.69 14.93
N LYS A 267 -23.11 4.83 15.25
CA LYS A 267 -24.06 5.59 14.44
C LYS A 267 -23.53 6.97 14.04
N TRP A 268 -22.21 7.19 14.23
CA TRP A 268 -21.57 8.48 14.08
C TRP A 268 -20.71 8.53 12.84
N GLY A 269 -20.66 9.70 12.20
CA GLY A 269 -19.84 9.94 11.02
C GLY A 269 -19.63 11.42 10.72
N GLY A 270 -18.70 11.71 9.82
CA GLY A 270 -18.58 13.00 9.17
C GLY A 270 -19.22 12.94 7.78
N PHE A 271 -20.15 13.80 7.51
CA PHE A 271 -20.92 13.82 6.26
C PHE A 271 -20.71 15.13 5.53
N LEU A 272 -20.61 15.05 4.21
CA LEU A 272 -20.58 16.24 3.36
C LEU A 272 -21.99 16.84 3.25
N ASP A 273 -22.03 18.16 3.27
CA ASP A 273 -23.22 18.90 2.91
C ASP A 273 -23.52 18.77 1.40
N ASP A 274 -24.73 19.08 0.99
CA ASP A 274 -25.13 18.99 -0.41
C ASP A 274 -24.28 19.92 -1.28
N LEU A 275 -23.61 19.34 -2.27
CA LEU A 275 -22.86 20.07 -3.28
C LEU A 275 -23.69 20.24 -4.54
N VAL A 276 -23.92 21.48 -4.94
CA VAL A 276 -24.57 21.79 -6.22
C VAL A 276 -23.59 21.49 -7.35
N PHE A 277 -24.00 20.59 -8.26
CA PHE A 277 -23.25 20.25 -9.47
C PHE A 277 -24.02 20.70 -10.71
N ASP A 278 -23.43 21.56 -11.54
CA ASP A 278 -23.99 21.96 -12.81
C ASP A 278 -23.44 21.09 -13.95
N PRO A 279 -24.20 20.11 -14.44
CA PRO A 279 -23.76 19.22 -15.50
C PRO A 279 -23.51 19.96 -16.83
N MET A 280 -24.24 21.03 -17.09
CA MET A 280 -24.12 21.79 -18.35
C MET A 280 -22.77 22.51 -18.44
N LYS A 281 -22.24 22.98 -17.31
CA LYS A 281 -20.89 23.55 -17.22
C LYS A 281 -19.80 22.61 -17.75
N TYR A 282 -20.04 21.30 -17.61
CA TYR A 282 -19.09 20.25 -18.02
C TYR A 282 -19.54 19.51 -19.30
N GLY A 283 -20.57 19.99 -20.00
CA GLY A 283 -21.09 19.33 -21.21
C GLY A 283 -21.63 17.91 -20.93
N MET A 284 -22.21 17.68 -19.76
CA MET A 284 -22.81 16.40 -19.38
C MET A 284 -24.33 16.46 -19.51
N PRO A 285 -24.97 15.50 -20.19
CA PRO A 285 -26.42 15.42 -20.22
C PRO A 285 -26.97 15.19 -18.80
N PRO A 286 -27.95 15.96 -18.31
CA PRO A 286 -28.50 15.76 -16.96
C PRO A 286 -28.99 14.32 -16.68
N LYS A 287 -29.51 13.64 -17.70
CA LYS A 287 -29.99 12.25 -17.59
C LYS A 287 -28.85 11.25 -17.25
N SER A 288 -27.63 11.53 -17.67
CA SER A 288 -26.48 10.67 -17.36
C SER A 288 -26.13 10.66 -15.87
N LEU A 289 -26.53 11.71 -15.10
CA LEU A 289 -26.17 11.84 -13.68
C LEU A 289 -26.72 10.71 -12.82
N GLU A 290 -27.88 10.15 -13.18
CA GLU A 290 -28.50 9.03 -12.43
C GLU A 290 -27.64 7.76 -12.42
N SER A 291 -26.76 7.61 -13.42
CA SER A 291 -25.88 6.46 -13.58
C SER A 291 -24.45 6.74 -13.15
N VAL A 292 -24.11 7.97 -12.73
CA VAL A 292 -22.76 8.37 -12.36
C VAL A 292 -22.63 8.52 -10.84
N ASP A 293 -21.67 7.83 -10.26
CA ASP A 293 -21.39 7.93 -8.83
C ASP A 293 -21.03 9.38 -8.46
N PRO A 294 -21.62 9.95 -7.38
CA PRO A 294 -21.32 11.30 -6.91
C PRO A 294 -19.83 11.59 -6.72
N MET A 295 -19.03 10.59 -6.36
CA MET A 295 -17.58 10.69 -6.25
C MET A 295 -16.94 11.26 -7.51
N GLN A 296 -17.38 10.84 -8.71
CA GLN A 296 -16.83 11.31 -9.97
C GLN A 296 -17.22 12.78 -10.24
N LEU A 297 -18.46 13.15 -9.94
CA LEU A 297 -19.00 14.50 -10.17
C LEU A 297 -18.36 15.52 -9.22
N MET A 298 -18.34 15.19 -7.94
CA MET A 298 -17.74 16.04 -6.91
C MET A 298 -16.22 16.19 -7.10
N SER A 299 -15.54 15.14 -7.52
CA SER A 299 -14.10 15.20 -7.84
C SER A 299 -13.82 16.13 -9.02
N LEU A 300 -14.66 16.14 -10.05
CA LEU A 300 -14.54 17.06 -11.18
C LEU A 300 -14.71 18.52 -10.74
N GLU A 301 -15.71 18.81 -9.90
CA GLU A 301 -15.93 20.15 -9.37
C GLU A 301 -14.77 20.62 -8.48
N VAL A 302 -14.26 19.75 -7.58
CA VAL A 302 -13.10 20.08 -6.73
C VAL A 302 -11.84 20.26 -7.57
N ALA A 303 -11.62 19.47 -8.62
CA ALA A 303 -10.50 19.66 -9.55
C ALA A 303 -10.57 21.01 -10.25
N GLN A 304 -11.74 21.43 -10.73
CA GLN A 304 -11.97 22.74 -11.33
C GLN A 304 -11.68 23.86 -10.32
N ARG A 305 -12.17 23.74 -9.08
CA ARG A 305 -11.87 24.71 -8.01
C ARG A 305 -10.38 24.77 -7.68
N THR A 306 -9.67 23.65 -7.76
CA THR A 306 -8.21 23.60 -7.56
C THR A 306 -7.48 24.37 -8.66
N LEU A 307 -7.91 24.25 -9.93
CA LEU A 307 -7.38 25.05 -11.05
C LEU A 307 -7.66 26.54 -10.89
N VAL A 308 -8.88 26.87 -10.47
CA VAL A 308 -9.27 28.28 -10.20
C VAL A 308 -8.39 28.87 -9.12
N ASP A 309 -8.18 28.14 -8.03
CA ASP A 309 -7.35 28.58 -6.92
C ASP A 309 -5.87 28.74 -7.31
N ALA A 310 -5.37 27.86 -8.19
CA ALA A 310 -4.03 27.97 -8.75
C ALA A 310 -3.89 29.07 -9.83
N GLY A 311 -4.98 29.73 -10.24
CA GLY A 311 -5.00 30.72 -11.32
C GLY A 311 -4.98 30.16 -12.74
N TYR A 312 -5.03 28.83 -12.89
CA TYR A 312 -4.91 28.13 -14.19
C TYR A 312 -6.23 27.96 -14.94
N HIS A 313 -7.31 28.57 -14.47
CA HIS A 313 -8.57 28.68 -15.22
C HIS A 313 -8.49 29.71 -16.34
N GLU A 314 -7.67 30.75 -16.18
CA GLU A 314 -7.42 31.81 -17.16
C GLU A 314 -6.01 31.77 -17.75
N LYS A 315 -5.02 31.32 -16.96
CA LYS A 315 -3.63 31.23 -17.35
C LYS A 315 -3.39 30.06 -18.30
N ALA A 316 -2.77 30.33 -19.46
CA ALA A 316 -2.37 29.28 -20.39
C ALA A 316 -1.22 28.44 -19.81
N PHE A 317 -1.30 27.12 -20.02
CA PHE A 317 -0.25 26.16 -19.66
C PHE A 317 -0.32 24.94 -20.58
N ASP A 318 0.74 24.15 -20.60
CA ASP A 318 0.79 22.94 -21.41
C ASP A 318 -0.09 21.82 -20.80
N ARG A 319 -1.27 21.65 -21.34
CA ARG A 319 -2.24 20.65 -20.89
C ARG A 319 -1.85 19.23 -21.27
N GLU A 320 -1.04 19.03 -22.32
CA GLU A 320 -0.52 17.72 -22.71
C GLU A 320 0.42 17.13 -21.65
N ARG A 321 1.04 17.98 -20.84
CA ARG A 321 1.93 17.63 -19.75
C ARG A 321 1.31 17.82 -18.37
N ALA A 322 -0.03 17.91 -18.31
CA ALA A 322 -0.80 17.98 -17.08
C ALA A 322 -1.39 16.59 -16.72
N SER A 323 -1.12 16.11 -15.53
CA SER A 323 -1.53 14.79 -15.03
C SER A 323 -2.52 14.88 -13.89
N VAL A 324 -3.31 13.80 -13.70
CA VAL A 324 -4.31 13.68 -12.62
C VAL A 324 -4.14 12.36 -11.91
N ILE A 325 -3.82 12.39 -10.61
CA ILE A 325 -3.61 11.19 -9.80
C ILE A 325 -4.45 11.28 -8.53
N ILE A 326 -5.43 10.40 -8.40
CA ILE A 326 -6.42 10.48 -7.33
C ILE A 326 -6.36 9.23 -6.46
N GLY A 327 -6.22 9.42 -5.16
CA GLY A 327 -6.42 8.39 -4.16
C GLY A 327 -7.90 8.11 -3.98
N ALA A 328 -8.33 6.90 -4.27
CA ALA A 328 -9.68 6.44 -4.07
C ALA A 328 -9.68 4.96 -3.67
N SER A 329 -10.60 4.57 -2.80
CA SER A 329 -10.71 3.20 -2.31
C SER A 329 -12.18 2.80 -2.09
N GLY A 330 -12.45 1.52 -1.86
CA GLY A 330 -13.72 1.06 -1.36
C GLY A 330 -14.76 0.65 -2.41
N GLY A 331 -14.43 0.60 -3.69
CA GLY A 331 -15.33 0.08 -4.72
C GLY A 331 -16.49 1.02 -5.07
N ALA A 332 -17.56 0.44 -5.59
CA ALA A 332 -18.75 1.19 -6.02
C ALA A 332 -19.46 1.81 -4.81
N GLY A 333 -19.72 3.12 -4.87
CA GLY A 333 -20.49 3.85 -3.86
C GLY A 333 -21.97 3.45 -3.81
N ASP A 334 -22.82 4.37 -3.35
CA ASP A 334 -24.27 4.09 -3.19
C ASP A 334 -24.95 3.72 -4.52
N VAL A 335 -24.58 4.37 -5.62
CA VAL A 335 -25.08 4.05 -6.97
C VAL A 335 -24.68 2.64 -7.38
N GLY A 336 -23.42 2.26 -7.15
CA GLY A 336 -22.95 0.91 -7.41
C GLY A 336 -23.61 -0.15 -6.56
N THR A 337 -23.91 0.16 -5.30
CA THR A 337 -24.68 -0.73 -4.41
C THR A 337 -26.10 -0.96 -4.96
N GLN A 338 -26.78 0.08 -5.46
CA GLN A 338 -28.10 -0.03 -6.07
C GLN A 338 -28.07 -0.91 -7.33
N TYR A 339 -27.08 -0.74 -8.21
CA TYR A 339 -26.88 -1.64 -9.36
C TYR A 339 -26.52 -3.06 -8.92
N GLY A 340 -25.73 -3.22 -7.86
CA GLY A 340 -25.43 -4.51 -7.24
C GLY A 340 -26.70 -5.23 -6.78
N ILE A 341 -27.61 -4.54 -6.10
CA ILE A 341 -28.91 -5.09 -5.71
C ILE A 341 -29.70 -5.51 -6.97
N ARG A 342 -29.78 -4.64 -7.98
CA ARG A 342 -30.51 -4.91 -9.22
C ARG A 342 -29.97 -6.14 -9.97
N SER A 343 -28.67 -6.33 -10.00
CA SER A 343 -28.01 -7.44 -10.70
C SER A 343 -28.01 -8.75 -9.91
N GLU A 344 -27.85 -8.69 -8.60
CA GLU A 344 -27.68 -9.89 -7.77
C GLU A 344 -29.00 -10.43 -7.20
N TRP A 345 -30.03 -9.59 -7.09
CA TRP A 345 -31.33 -10.04 -6.59
C TRP A 345 -31.86 -11.30 -7.31
N PRO A 346 -31.87 -11.36 -8.66
CA PRO A 346 -32.38 -12.54 -9.36
C PRO A 346 -31.61 -13.81 -9.06
N ARG A 347 -30.34 -13.69 -8.73
CA ARG A 347 -29.46 -14.83 -8.41
C ARG A 347 -29.85 -15.55 -7.12
N PHE A 348 -30.36 -14.79 -6.13
CA PHE A 348 -30.65 -15.33 -4.80
C PHE A 348 -32.15 -15.46 -4.52
N ASN A 349 -32.97 -14.58 -5.11
CA ASN A 349 -34.37 -14.41 -4.75
C ASN A 349 -35.39 -14.58 -5.93
N GLY A 350 -34.87 -14.94 -7.13
CA GLY A 350 -35.72 -15.02 -8.32
C GLY A 350 -36.03 -13.64 -8.91
N THR A 351 -37.13 -13.49 -9.64
CA THR A 351 -37.44 -12.25 -10.37
C THR A 351 -37.48 -11.04 -9.44
N LEU A 352 -36.83 -9.96 -9.85
CA LEU A 352 -36.85 -8.69 -9.12
C LEU A 352 -38.27 -8.11 -9.10
N PRO A 353 -38.89 -7.88 -7.92
CA PRO A 353 -40.21 -7.30 -7.82
C PRO A 353 -40.24 -5.89 -8.45
N GLU A 354 -41.33 -5.59 -9.16
CA GLU A 354 -41.48 -4.30 -9.85
C GLU A 354 -41.37 -3.09 -8.92
N GLU A 355 -41.92 -3.19 -7.70
CA GLU A 355 -41.82 -2.13 -6.68
C GLU A 355 -40.41 -1.88 -6.18
N VAL A 356 -39.54 -2.89 -6.20
CA VAL A 356 -38.11 -2.73 -5.91
C VAL A 356 -37.39 -2.18 -7.12
N ALA A 357 -37.69 -2.70 -8.32
CA ALA A 357 -37.10 -2.27 -9.57
C ALA A 357 -37.28 -0.77 -9.84
N LYS A 358 -38.44 -0.22 -9.51
CA LYS A 358 -38.76 1.23 -9.64
C LYS A 358 -37.93 2.13 -8.74
N ARG A 359 -37.33 1.59 -7.67
CA ARG A 359 -36.52 2.35 -6.72
C ARG A 359 -35.02 2.27 -7.04
N LEU A 360 -34.64 1.49 -8.02
CA LEU A 360 -33.27 1.27 -8.40
C LEU A 360 -33.00 1.89 -9.78
N PRO A 361 -31.80 2.47 -10.02
CA PRO A 361 -31.49 3.09 -11.30
C PRO A 361 -31.58 2.09 -12.44
N GLU A 362 -32.01 2.55 -13.60
CA GLU A 362 -32.06 1.74 -14.83
C GLU A 362 -30.66 1.58 -15.44
N TRP A 363 -30.44 0.45 -16.12
CA TRP A 363 -29.22 0.24 -16.88
C TRP A 363 -29.18 1.18 -18.09
N THR A 364 -28.09 1.93 -18.20
CA THR A 364 -27.82 2.83 -19.33
C THR A 364 -26.41 2.57 -19.85
N GLU A 365 -26.07 3.15 -20.99
CA GLU A 365 -24.71 3.10 -21.55
C GLU A 365 -23.67 3.77 -20.63
N ASP A 366 -24.10 4.74 -19.80
CA ASP A 366 -23.25 5.47 -18.85
C ASP A 366 -22.98 4.67 -17.56
N THR A 367 -23.77 3.62 -17.26
CA THR A 367 -23.71 2.89 -15.99
C THR A 367 -22.30 2.37 -15.70
N PHE A 368 -21.68 1.68 -16.65
CA PHE A 368 -20.38 1.07 -16.40
C PHE A 368 -19.29 2.14 -16.17
N ALA A 369 -19.23 3.16 -17.03
CA ALA A 369 -18.31 4.28 -16.87
C ALA A 369 -18.59 5.09 -15.59
N GLY A 370 -19.85 5.20 -15.21
CA GLY A 370 -20.29 5.93 -14.02
C GLY A 370 -19.85 5.29 -12.69
N LEU A 371 -19.51 4.00 -12.69
CA LEU A 371 -19.14 3.25 -11.48
C LEU A 371 -17.65 2.98 -11.33
N LEU A 372 -16.87 3.09 -12.39
CA LEU A 372 -15.45 2.75 -12.36
C LEU A 372 -14.61 3.82 -11.65
N LEU A 373 -13.77 3.40 -10.71
CA LEU A 373 -12.88 4.30 -9.95
C LEU A 373 -11.85 5.01 -10.85
N ASN A 374 -11.31 4.34 -11.86
CA ASN A 374 -10.36 4.95 -12.81
C ASN A 374 -11.02 6.06 -13.65
N VAL A 375 -12.35 6.11 -13.72
CA VAL A 375 -13.07 7.18 -14.41
C VAL A 375 -13.11 8.47 -13.57
N VAL A 376 -12.83 8.44 -12.27
CA VAL A 376 -12.66 9.65 -11.46
C VAL A 376 -11.59 10.58 -12.07
N PRO A 377 -10.31 10.20 -12.16
CA PRO A 377 -9.31 11.02 -12.82
C PRO A 377 -9.51 11.11 -14.33
N GLY A 378 -10.03 10.06 -14.98
CA GLY A 378 -10.32 10.06 -16.42
C GLY A 378 -11.35 11.11 -16.81
N ARG A 379 -12.41 11.30 -16.02
CA ARG A 379 -13.42 12.36 -16.23
C ARG A 379 -12.83 13.75 -16.01
N ILE A 380 -12.00 13.93 -15.00
CA ILE A 380 -11.27 15.18 -14.77
C ILE A 380 -10.38 15.49 -15.98
N ALA A 381 -9.54 14.56 -16.40
CA ALA A 381 -8.64 14.73 -17.54
C ALA A 381 -9.42 15.05 -18.82
N SER A 382 -10.50 14.30 -19.09
CA SER A 382 -11.35 14.51 -20.28
C SER A 382 -12.02 15.90 -20.28
N ARG A 383 -12.59 16.32 -19.14
CA ARG A 383 -13.37 17.59 -19.07
C ARG A 383 -12.48 18.81 -18.93
N LEU A 384 -11.29 18.67 -18.38
CA LEU A 384 -10.31 19.77 -18.26
C LEU A 384 -9.25 19.75 -19.36
N ASN A 385 -9.35 18.83 -20.32
CA ASN A 385 -8.44 18.65 -21.44
C ASN A 385 -6.98 18.47 -21.01
N PHE A 386 -6.71 17.46 -20.17
CA PHE A 386 -5.36 17.08 -19.75
C PHE A 386 -4.87 15.85 -20.52
N GLY A 387 -3.67 15.94 -21.11
CA GLY A 387 -3.06 14.91 -21.92
C GLY A 387 -2.03 14.05 -21.19
N GLY A 388 -1.66 14.41 -19.95
CA GLY A 388 -0.75 13.61 -19.12
C GLY A 388 -1.40 12.34 -18.58
N VAL A 389 -0.71 11.63 -17.70
CA VAL A 389 -1.24 10.39 -17.12
C VAL A 389 -2.42 10.69 -16.19
N ASN A 390 -3.42 9.81 -16.23
CA ASN A 390 -4.52 9.87 -15.27
C ASN A 390 -4.82 8.45 -14.75
N PHE A 391 -4.84 8.29 -13.42
CA PHE A 391 -5.16 7.03 -12.78
C PHE A 391 -5.57 7.21 -11.32
N THR A 392 -6.26 6.21 -10.77
CA THR A 392 -6.50 6.09 -9.33
C THR A 392 -5.44 5.22 -8.68
N THR A 393 -5.14 5.51 -7.41
CA THR A 393 -4.31 4.66 -6.57
C THR A 393 -5.07 4.30 -5.30
N ASP A 394 -4.95 3.04 -4.87
CA ASP A 394 -5.52 2.54 -3.63
C ASP A 394 -4.38 2.06 -2.70
N ALA A 395 -4.23 2.75 -1.59
CA ALA A 395 -3.39 2.42 -0.45
C ALA A 395 -4.20 2.55 0.85
N ALA A 396 -5.50 2.24 0.77
CA ALA A 396 -6.47 2.43 1.85
C ALA A 396 -6.42 3.86 2.42
N CYS A 397 -6.26 4.03 3.74
CA CYS A 397 -6.20 5.35 4.38
C CYS A 397 -5.02 6.23 3.93
N ALA A 398 -4.04 5.67 3.24
CA ALA A 398 -2.88 6.38 2.72
C ALA A 398 -2.99 6.74 1.22
N SER A 399 -4.11 6.42 0.56
CA SER A 399 -4.30 6.56 -0.90
C SER A 399 -3.98 7.95 -1.42
N SER A 400 -4.44 9.00 -0.75
CA SER A 400 -4.18 10.38 -1.20
C SER A 400 -2.72 10.82 -1.05
N LEU A 401 -2.00 10.38 0.00
CA LEU A 401 -0.55 10.63 0.07
C LEU A 401 0.22 9.76 -0.93
N ALA A 402 -0.25 8.56 -1.25
CA ALA A 402 0.28 7.76 -2.35
C ALA A 402 0.11 8.48 -3.71
N ALA A 403 -1.04 9.12 -3.93
CA ALA A 403 -1.29 9.95 -5.11
C ALA A 403 -0.34 11.15 -5.18
N VAL A 404 -0.13 11.85 -4.08
CA VAL A 404 0.84 12.96 -3.99
C VAL A 404 2.27 12.45 -4.22
N TYR A 405 2.66 11.32 -3.61
CA TYR A 405 3.95 10.67 -3.84
C TYR A 405 4.19 10.36 -5.32
N GLN A 406 3.21 9.82 -6.02
CA GLN A 406 3.28 9.57 -7.45
C GLN A 406 3.40 10.87 -8.25
N GLY A 407 2.59 11.89 -7.92
CA GLY A 407 2.61 13.20 -8.57
C GLY A 407 3.96 13.92 -8.42
N VAL A 408 4.58 13.85 -7.24
CA VAL A 408 5.93 14.37 -7.00
C VAL A 408 6.94 13.66 -7.90
N ASN A 409 6.87 12.34 -8.01
CA ASN A 409 7.75 11.57 -8.89
C ASN A 409 7.56 11.87 -10.39
N GLU A 410 6.33 12.14 -10.84
CA GLU A 410 6.05 12.58 -12.22
C GLU A 410 6.72 13.92 -12.54
N LEU A 411 6.65 14.87 -11.59
CA LEU A 411 7.26 16.21 -11.73
C LEU A 411 8.80 16.15 -11.68
N ILE A 412 9.37 15.40 -10.71
CA ILE A 412 10.84 15.23 -10.59
C ILE A 412 11.42 14.56 -11.84
N ALA A 413 10.74 13.55 -12.36
CA ALA A 413 11.15 12.85 -13.57
C ALA A 413 10.95 13.65 -14.86
N GLY A 414 10.38 14.85 -14.79
CA GLY A 414 10.11 15.70 -15.94
C GLY A 414 9.07 15.14 -16.92
N ARG A 415 8.25 14.15 -16.50
CA ARG A 415 7.19 13.60 -17.35
C ARG A 415 5.95 14.48 -17.37
N SER A 416 5.69 15.19 -16.28
CA SER A 416 4.63 16.20 -16.16
C SER A 416 5.21 17.54 -15.74
N ASP A 417 4.53 18.63 -16.08
CA ASP A 417 4.86 20.00 -15.65
C ASP A 417 3.80 20.55 -14.68
N PHE A 418 2.63 19.91 -14.66
CA PHE A 418 1.53 20.23 -13.76
C PHE A 418 0.86 18.92 -13.32
N VAL A 419 0.57 18.79 -12.03
CA VAL A 419 -0.12 17.62 -11.50
C VAL A 419 -1.23 18.02 -10.56
N LEU A 420 -2.46 17.56 -10.83
CA LEU A 420 -3.53 17.50 -9.84
C LEU A 420 -3.42 16.19 -9.08
N ALA A 421 -3.20 16.26 -7.78
CA ALA A 421 -3.18 15.09 -6.91
C ALA A 421 -4.07 15.30 -5.69
N GLY A 422 -4.65 14.23 -5.19
CA GLY A 422 -5.51 14.32 -4.02
C GLY A 422 -6.20 13.02 -3.70
N GLY A 423 -7.34 13.12 -3.02
CA GLY A 423 -8.13 11.95 -2.67
C GLY A 423 -9.60 12.25 -2.52
N VAL A 424 -10.39 11.22 -2.71
CA VAL A 424 -11.85 11.27 -2.61
C VAL A 424 -12.38 10.03 -1.92
N ASP A 425 -13.31 10.24 -1.02
CA ASP A 425 -14.14 9.17 -0.46
C ASP A 425 -15.50 9.76 -0.06
N THR A 426 -16.56 9.28 -0.67
CA THR A 426 -17.95 9.67 -0.43
C THR A 426 -18.82 8.48 0.01
N VAL A 427 -18.16 7.33 0.32
CA VAL A 427 -18.87 6.08 0.62
C VAL A 427 -19.08 5.94 2.13
N GLN A 428 -20.31 6.16 2.58
CA GLN A 428 -20.73 6.10 3.99
C GLN A 428 -22.00 5.25 4.18
N GLY A 429 -22.17 4.21 3.37
CA GLY A 429 -23.30 3.29 3.43
C GLY A 429 -23.16 2.20 4.52
N PRO A 430 -24.25 1.43 4.77
CA PRO A 430 -24.29 0.38 5.80
C PRO A 430 -23.18 -0.66 5.68
N PHE A 431 -22.78 -1.03 4.45
CA PHE A 431 -21.73 -2.02 4.20
C PHE A 431 -20.40 -1.63 4.87
N GLY A 432 -19.96 -0.38 4.68
CA GLY A 432 -18.73 0.12 5.30
C GLY A 432 -18.82 0.10 6.84
N TYR A 433 -19.94 0.54 7.40
CA TYR A 433 -20.14 0.53 8.86
C TYR A 433 -20.17 -0.89 9.42
N LEU A 434 -20.76 -1.87 8.74
CA LEU A 434 -20.74 -3.27 9.14
C LEU A 434 -19.31 -3.83 9.14
N CYS A 435 -18.54 -3.60 8.08
CA CYS A 435 -17.14 -4.02 7.98
C CYS A 435 -16.29 -3.43 9.11
N PHE A 436 -16.36 -2.12 9.31
CA PHE A 436 -15.60 -1.44 10.37
C PHE A 436 -16.08 -1.81 11.78
N SER A 437 -17.36 -2.14 11.97
CA SER A 437 -17.86 -2.64 13.24
C SER A 437 -17.27 -4.01 13.58
N LYS A 438 -17.13 -4.90 12.59
CA LYS A 438 -16.52 -6.24 12.82
C LYS A 438 -15.01 -6.18 13.08
N THR A 439 -14.32 -5.18 12.58
CA THR A 439 -12.92 -4.93 12.94
C THR A 439 -12.78 -4.20 14.28
N GLN A 440 -13.87 -3.84 14.93
CA GLN A 440 -13.92 -3.06 16.16
C GLN A 440 -13.16 -1.72 16.08
N ALA A 441 -13.15 -1.11 14.88
CA ALA A 441 -12.39 0.11 14.61
C ALA A 441 -13.20 1.40 14.85
N LEU A 442 -14.55 1.33 15.00
CA LEU A 442 -15.39 2.50 15.13
C LEU A 442 -15.55 2.98 16.56
N SER A 443 -15.68 4.30 16.72
CA SER A 443 -16.03 4.91 18.01
C SER A 443 -17.51 4.72 18.32
N PRO A 444 -17.85 4.14 19.48
CA PRO A 444 -19.26 4.05 19.91
C PRO A 444 -19.83 5.39 20.39
N ARG A 445 -18.96 6.34 20.74
CA ARG A 445 -19.35 7.65 21.31
C ARG A 445 -19.35 8.78 20.27
N GLY A 446 -18.93 8.51 19.04
CA GLY A 446 -18.85 9.50 17.99
C GLY A 446 -17.76 10.57 18.19
N ARG A 447 -16.73 10.25 18.91
CA ARG A 447 -15.58 11.14 19.11
C ARG A 447 -14.30 10.40 18.76
N VAL A 448 -13.40 11.11 18.12
CA VAL A 448 -12.03 10.65 17.89
C VAL A 448 -11.18 11.33 18.95
N ALA A 449 -10.98 10.67 20.07
CA ALA A 449 -10.03 11.12 21.11
C ALA A 449 -8.66 10.52 20.77
N ILE A 450 -8.00 11.11 19.79
CA ILE A 450 -6.66 10.72 19.40
C ILE A 450 -5.72 10.94 20.59
N ARG A 451 -4.84 9.96 20.78
CA ARG A 451 -3.79 10.01 21.80
C ARG A 451 -4.32 9.99 23.25
N SER A 452 -5.56 9.50 23.42
CA SER A 452 -6.12 9.19 24.74
C SER A 452 -5.60 7.84 25.24
N ALA A 453 -5.33 7.75 26.55
CA ALA A 453 -4.97 6.48 27.19
C ALA A 453 -6.10 5.43 27.12
N VAL A 454 -7.33 5.83 26.87
CA VAL A 454 -8.52 4.97 26.84
C VAL A 454 -8.95 4.58 25.41
N GLY A 455 -8.43 5.24 24.38
CA GLY A 455 -8.75 5.03 22.95
C GLY A 455 -10.26 5.15 22.66
N ASP A 456 -10.63 6.05 21.77
CA ASP A 456 -12.04 6.25 21.39
C ASP A 456 -12.37 5.70 20.01
N PHE A 457 -11.40 5.08 19.36
CA PHE A 457 -11.51 4.53 18.02
C PHE A 457 -11.83 5.57 16.90
N CYS A 458 -11.90 5.09 15.67
CA CYS A 458 -12.08 5.92 14.48
C CYS A 458 -13.55 6.31 14.30
N VAL A 459 -13.81 7.48 13.72
CA VAL A 459 -15.12 7.87 13.19
C VAL A 459 -14.98 7.97 11.67
N SER A 460 -15.74 7.17 10.93
CA SER A 460 -15.74 7.18 9.47
C SER A 460 -16.29 8.50 8.92
N SER A 461 -15.69 9.03 7.84
CA SER A 461 -16.06 10.32 7.29
C SER A 461 -15.95 10.34 5.77
N GLU A 462 -16.72 11.20 5.14
CA GLU A 462 -16.59 11.59 3.73
C GLU A 462 -15.56 12.71 3.58
N GLY A 463 -15.03 12.89 2.38
CA GLY A 463 -14.17 14.02 2.07
C GLY A 463 -13.56 13.97 0.70
N ILE A 464 -13.31 15.15 0.15
CA ILE A 464 -12.60 15.34 -1.10
C ILE A 464 -11.64 16.51 -0.91
N ALA A 465 -10.37 16.29 -1.22
CA ALA A 465 -9.39 17.38 -1.28
C ALA A 465 -8.38 17.11 -2.39
N MET A 466 -7.95 18.18 -3.06
CA MET A 466 -6.98 18.14 -4.14
C MET A 466 -6.01 19.30 -4.02
N ILE A 467 -4.80 19.06 -4.48
CA ILE A 467 -3.74 20.04 -4.62
C ILE A 467 -3.24 20.09 -6.06
N ALA A 468 -2.88 21.27 -6.52
CA ALA A 468 -2.15 21.49 -7.76
C ALA A 468 -0.66 21.63 -7.43
N MET A 469 0.18 20.88 -8.12
CA MET A 469 1.62 20.81 -7.88
C MET A 469 2.41 21.14 -9.14
N LYS A 470 3.54 21.84 -8.95
CA LYS A 470 4.55 22.13 -9.97
C LYS A 470 5.95 22.02 -9.35
N ARG A 471 6.98 21.84 -10.16
CA ARG A 471 8.34 22.08 -9.69
C ARG A 471 8.46 23.51 -9.19
N LEU A 472 9.15 23.74 -8.06
CA LEU A 472 9.26 25.05 -7.45
C LEU A 472 9.82 26.10 -8.44
N ALA A 473 10.88 25.76 -9.15
CA ALA A 473 11.47 26.65 -10.15
C ALA A 473 10.49 27.05 -11.28
N ASP A 474 9.60 26.13 -11.68
CA ASP A 474 8.56 26.44 -12.67
C ASP A 474 7.47 27.32 -12.09
N ALA A 475 7.08 27.10 -10.84
CA ALA A 475 6.12 27.92 -10.13
C ALA A 475 6.63 29.36 -9.95
N GLU A 476 7.90 29.51 -9.56
CA GLU A 476 8.56 30.82 -9.41
C GLU A 476 8.68 31.55 -10.76
N ARG A 477 9.17 30.86 -11.80
CA ARG A 477 9.25 31.41 -13.16
C ARG A 477 7.89 31.93 -13.64
N ASP A 478 6.85 31.14 -13.38
CA ASP A 478 5.49 31.44 -13.84
C ASP A 478 4.75 32.43 -12.91
N GLY A 479 5.35 32.80 -11.78
CA GLY A 479 4.80 33.70 -10.78
C GLY A 479 3.55 33.17 -10.10
N ASP A 480 3.55 31.87 -9.80
CA ASP A 480 2.44 31.21 -9.10
C ASP A 480 2.49 31.51 -7.61
N ARG A 481 1.32 31.55 -6.97
CA ARG A 481 1.24 31.51 -5.51
C ARG A 481 1.70 30.14 -5.02
N VAL A 482 2.49 30.10 -3.97
CA VAL A 482 2.95 28.85 -3.33
C VAL A 482 2.41 28.80 -1.90
N TYR A 483 1.64 27.76 -1.57
CA TYR A 483 1.14 27.53 -0.21
C TYR A 483 2.20 26.91 0.70
N ALA A 484 2.94 25.96 0.18
CA ALA A 484 4.03 25.25 0.84
C ALA A 484 4.87 24.54 -0.21
N VAL A 485 6.08 24.15 0.16
CA VAL A 485 6.98 23.37 -0.68
C VAL A 485 7.11 21.96 -0.12
N ILE A 486 6.82 20.96 -0.93
CA ILE A 486 7.10 19.56 -0.61
C ILE A 486 8.59 19.33 -0.83
N LYS A 487 9.34 19.08 0.25
CA LYS A 487 10.77 18.88 0.24
C LYS A 487 11.17 17.41 0.13
N GLY A 488 10.33 16.53 0.65
CA GLY A 488 10.58 15.10 0.58
C GLY A 488 9.32 14.26 0.73
N VAL A 489 9.31 13.13 0.05
CA VAL A 489 8.22 12.14 0.10
C VAL A 489 8.79 10.75 0.37
N GLY A 490 8.18 10.00 1.24
CA GLY A 490 8.61 8.65 1.59
C GLY A 490 7.45 7.66 1.63
N GLY A 491 7.62 6.53 0.97
CA GLY A 491 6.70 5.41 1.01
C GLY A 491 7.37 4.14 1.51
N SER A 492 6.63 3.28 2.22
CA SER A 492 7.12 1.97 2.66
C SER A 492 5.99 0.97 2.83
N SER A 493 6.36 -0.30 2.90
CA SER A 493 5.49 -1.37 3.37
C SER A 493 5.94 -1.84 4.75
N ASP A 494 5.00 -2.31 5.59
CA ASP A 494 5.32 -2.96 6.86
C ASP A 494 6.11 -4.26 6.65
N GLY A 495 5.95 -4.92 5.49
CA GLY A 495 6.59 -6.19 5.21
C GLY A 495 5.96 -7.32 6.03
N TYR A 496 6.78 -8.22 6.56
CA TYR A 496 6.31 -9.32 7.39
C TYR A 496 5.93 -8.81 8.79
N ALA A 497 4.63 -8.64 9.02
CA ALA A 497 4.04 -8.16 10.27
C ALA A 497 3.18 -9.25 10.92
N LYS A 498 2.74 -8.99 12.17
CA LYS A 498 1.86 -9.92 12.93
C LYS A 498 0.48 -10.14 12.29
N GLY A 499 0.05 -9.22 11.42
CA GLY A 499 -1.22 -9.27 10.71
C GLY A 499 -1.36 -8.10 9.75
N LEU A 500 -2.24 -8.21 8.75
CA LEU A 500 -2.45 -7.20 7.72
C LEU A 500 -2.93 -5.84 8.25
N THR A 501 -3.56 -5.81 9.41
CA THR A 501 -4.15 -4.60 10.01
C THR A 501 -3.37 -4.09 11.21
N ALA A 502 -2.32 -4.81 11.65
CA ALA A 502 -1.53 -4.41 12.81
C ALA A 502 -0.47 -3.36 12.43
N PRO A 503 -0.46 -2.18 13.06
CA PRO A 503 0.54 -1.15 12.76
C PRO A 503 1.94 -1.62 13.17
N LEU A 504 2.94 -1.34 12.32
CA LEU A 504 4.34 -1.69 12.59
C LEU A 504 5.21 -0.44 12.65
N PRO A 505 5.73 -0.04 13.84
CA PRO A 505 6.59 1.13 14.00
C PRO A 505 7.79 1.15 13.03
N ALA A 506 8.39 -0.02 12.76
CA ALA A 506 9.53 -0.13 11.83
C ALA A 506 9.16 0.24 10.38
N GLY A 507 7.94 -0.07 9.93
CA GLY A 507 7.41 0.34 8.63
C GLY A 507 7.22 1.85 8.55
N GLN A 508 6.55 2.43 9.57
CA GLN A 508 6.35 3.88 9.68
C GLN A 508 7.68 4.64 9.67
N LEU A 509 8.64 4.24 10.51
CA LEU A 509 9.98 4.82 10.54
C LEU A 509 10.69 4.76 9.18
N ARG A 510 10.49 3.69 8.41
CA ARG A 510 11.08 3.54 7.08
C ARG A 510 10.54 4.56 6.09
N ALA A 511 9.20 4.81 6.09
CA ALA A 511 8.59 5.86 5.27
C ALA A 511 9.11 7.24 5.66
N MET A 512 9.11 7.55 6.96
CA MET A 512 9.58 8.83 7.49
C MET A 512 11.05 9.07 7.12
N ARG A 513 11.95 8.11 7.39
CA ARG A 513 13.38 8.24 7.06
C ARG A 513 13.62 8.46 5.56
N ARG A 514 12.84 7.81 4.69
CA ARG A 514 12.93 8.04 3.23
C ARG A 514 12.54 9.47 2.84
N ALA A 515 11.49 10.02 3.46
CA ALA A 515 11.07 11.39 3.23
C ALA A 515 12.16 12.39 3.67
N TYR A 516 12.72 12.22 4.87
CA TYR A 516 13.78 13.11 5.37
C TYR A 516 15.11 12.93 4.64
N ALA A 517 15.43 11.74 4.16
CA ALA A 517 16.60 11.53 3.32
C ALA A 517 16.55 12.36 2.02
N GLN A 518 15.35 12.69 1.52
CA GLN A 518 15.14 13.54 0.36
C GLN A 518 15.00 15.03 0.73
N ALA A 519 14.46 15.35 1.92
CA ALA A 519 14.01 16.70 2.25
C ALA A 519 15.13 17.76 2.39
N GLY A 520 16.37 17.34 2.65
CA GLY A 520 17.48 18.24 2.90
C GLY A 520 17.49 18.84 4.31
N PHE A 521 16.64 18.35 5.20
CA PHE A 521 16.60 18.66 6.64
C PHE A 521 16.15 17.43 7.45
N GLY A 522 16.36 17.46 8.76
CA GLY A 522 16.03 16.36 9.64
C GLY A 522 14.65 16.47 10.31
N PRO A 523 14.14 15.39 10.91
CA PRO A 523 12.90 15.43 11.69
C PRO A 523 13.01 16.32 12.94
N GLY A 524 14.23 16.58 13.43
CA GLY A 524 14.52 17.54 14.50
C GLY A 524 14.27 18.99 14.13
N ASP A 525 14.10 19.31 12.85
CA ASP A 525 13.85 20.67 12.35
C ASP A 525 12.35 20.94 12.11
N VAL A 526 11.48 19.96 12.39
CA VAL A 526 10.03 20.06 12.15
C VAL A 526 9.32 20.56 13.39
N GLN A 527 8.44 21.54 13.23
CA GLN A 527 7.67 22.11 14.33
C GLN A 527 6.20 21.67 14.35
N LEU A 528 5.68 21.12 13.24
CA LEU A 528 4.29 20.65 13.15
C LEU A 528 4.22 19.26 12.52
N PHE A 529 3.69 18.27 13.24
CA PHE A 529 3.37 16.95 12.72
C PHE A 529 1.85 16.76 12.62
N GLU A 530 1.34 16.65 11.41
CA GLU A 530 -0.01 16.16 11.15
C GLU A 530 0.02 14.64 11.09
N ALA A 531 -0.42 14.02 12.15
CA ALA A 531 -0.35 12.58 12.33
C ALA A 531 -1.44 11.83 11.55
N HIS A 532 -1.19 10.57 11.28
CA HIS A 532 -2.23 9.65 10.85
C HIS A 532 -3.37 9.59 11.87
N GLY A 533 -3.05 9.40 13.17
CA GLY A 533 -3.92 9.65 14.31
C GLY A 533 -5.38 9.21 14.14
N THR A 534 -5.65 7.90 14.18
CA THR A 534 -7.00 7.35 13.97
C THR A 534 -7.82 7.17 15.25
N GLY A 535 -7.23 7.43 16.40
CA GLY A 535 -7.86 7.22 17.71
C GLY A 535 -7.82 5.76 18.20
N THR A 536 -7.18 4.86 17.47
CA THR A 536 -6.98 3.48 17.94
C THR A 536 -5.78 3.41 18.87
N VAL A 537 -5.92 2.74 20.04
CA VAL A 537 -4.85 2.64 21.03
C VAL A 537 -3.54 2.13 20.42
N ALA A 538 -3.59 1.03 19.67
CA ALA A 538 -2.41 0.42 19.06
C ALA A 538 -1.80 1.31 17.96
N GLY A 539 -2.63 1.92 17.12
CA GLY A 539 -2.19 2.79 16.02
C GLY A 539 -1.53 4.06 16.52
N ASP A 540 -2.18 4.76 17.46
CA ASP A 540 -1.68 5.99 18.01
C ASP A 540 -0.40 5.78 18.84
N THR A 541 -0.32 4.68 19.60
CA THR A 541 0.90 4.32 20.36
C THR A 541 2.06 4.04 19.40
N ALA A 542 1.85 3.21 18.37
CA ALA A 542 2.89 2.89 17.40
C ALA A 542 3.40 4.14 16.65
N GLU A 543 2.49 5.07 16.31
CA GLU A 543 2.86 6.31 15.63
C GLU A 543 3.61 7.27 16.55
N LEU A 544 3.17 7.41 17.82
CA LEU A 544 3.86 8.23 18.81
C LEU A 544 5.27 7.69 19.09
N GLU A 545 5.41 6.37 19.27
CA GLU A 545 6.72 5.73 19.46
C GLU A 545 7.63 5.97 18.25
N SER A 546 7.10 5.79 17.03
CA SER A 546 7.87 6.00 15.79
C SER A 546 8.32 7.44 15.65
N THR A 547 7.41 8.40 15.82
CA THR A 547 7.70 9.82 15.65
C THR A 547 8.64 10.35 16.74
N THR A 548 8.39 10.01 17.99
CA THR A 548 9.25 10.38 19.13
C THR A 548 10.67 9.83 18.96
N ARG A 549 10.77 8.56 18.59
CA ARG A 549 12.07 7.91 18.32
C ARG A 549 12.82 8.60 17.17
N LEU A 550 12.12 8.90 16.08
CA LEU A 550 12.72 9.54 14.91
C LEU A 550 13.30 10.93 15.26
N ILE A 551 12.55 11.74 16.03
CA ILE A 551 12.98 13.06 16.46
C ILE A 551 14.15 12.96 17.45
N ALA A 552 14.09 12.02 18.40
CA ALA A 552 15.16 11.79 19.36
C ALA A 552 16.48 11.34 18.71
N GLU A 553 16.42 10.45 17.71
CA GLU A 553 17.58 10.02 16.91
C GLU A 553 18.24 11.21 16.16
N ALA A 554 17.45 12.26 15.85
CA ALA A 554 17.93 13.50 15.22
C ALA A 554 18.38 14.59 16.22
N GLY A 555 18.45 14.29 17.52
CA GLY A 555 18.85 15.25 18.55
C GLY A 555 17.75 16.25 18.92
N GLY A 556 16.49 15.91 18.73
CA GLY A 556 15.36 16.76 19.05
C GLY A 556 15.26 17.10 20.55
N LYS A 557 14.71 18.28 20.84
CA LYS A 557 14.57 18.80 22.19
C LYS A 557 13.18 18.45 22.76
N PRO A 558 13.00 18.45 24.11
CA PRO A 558 11.68 18.34 24.72
C PRO A 558 10.75 19.45 24.22
N HIS A 559 9.47 19.10 24.01
CA HIS A 559 8.40 20.01 23.55
C HIS A 559 8.75 20.83 22.29
N GLN A 560 9.48 20.22 21.36
CA GLN A 560 9.97 20.86 20.15
C GLN A 560 8.88 21.04 19.09
N ALA A 561 7.97 20.08 18.97
CA ALA A 561 7.01 20.04 17.87
C ALA A 561 5.57 19.80 18.33
N VAL A 562 4.66 20.56 17.75
CA VAL A 562 3.23 20.29 17.88
C VAL A 562 2.88 19.03 17.10
N ILE A 563 2.10 18.14 17.71
CA ILE A 563 1.53 17.00 17.01
C ILE A 563 0.02 17.03 17.11
N GLY A 564 -0.66 16.87 15.98
CA GLY A 564 -2.11 16.84 15.93
C GLY A 564 -2.64 15.95 14.83
N SER A 565 -3.95 15.86 14.72
CA SER A 565 -4.62 15.27 13.58
C SER A 565 -6.00 15.89 13.39
N VAL A 566 -6.30 16.32 12.20
CA VAL A 566 -7.60 16.92 11.87
C VAL A 566 -8.76 15.94 12.01
N LYS A 567 -8.46 14.64 12.04
CA LYS A 567 -9.47 13.59 12.22
C LYS A 567 -10.25 13.71 13.53
N THR A 568 -9.72 14.44 14.51
CA THR A 568 -10.45 14.75 15.75
C THR A 568 -11.64 15.68 15.52
N LEU A 569 -11.63 16.43 14.44
CA LEU A 569 -12.67 17.41 14.09
C LEU A 569 -13.60 16.89 12.99
N ILE A 570 -13.05 16.33 11.93
CA ILE A 570 -13.82 15.94 10.74
C ILE A 570 -14.03 14.42 10.61
N GLY A 571 -13.47 13.60 11.50
CA GLY A 571 -13.42 12.15 11.33
C GLY A 571 -12.38 11.69 10.31
N HIS A 572 -12.36 10.39 10.04
CA HIS A 572 -11.42 9.76 9.13
C HIS A 572 -11.99 9.67 7.71
N THR A 573 -11.56 10.55 6.83
CA THR A 573 -12.02 10.64 5.44
C THR A 573 -11.40 9.56 4.51
N LYS A 574 -10.99 8.45 5.08
CA LYS A 574 -10.52 7.23 4.41
C LYS A 574 -9.46 7.53 3.31
N ALA A 575 -9.79 7.32 2.03
CA ALA A 575 -8.87 7.57 0.93
C ALA A 575 -8.43 9.04 0.82
N ALA A 576 -9.26 10.00 1.25
CA ALA A 576 -8.94 11.42 1.27
C ALA A 576 -8.20 11.88 2.54
N ALA A 577 -7.98 11.00 3.53
CA ALA A 577 -7.50 11.40 4.86
C ALA A 577 -6.12 12.06 4.86
N GLY A 578 -5.19 11.53 4.06
CA GLY A 578 -3.84 12.07 3.98
C GLY A 578 -3.79 13.47 3.39
N VAL A 579 -4.52 13.72 2.29
CA VAL A 579 -4.56 15.04 1.66
C VAL A 579 -5.33 16.05 2.51
N SER A 580 -6.35 15.65 3.27
CA SER A 580 -7.03 16.54 4.22
C SER A 580 -6.04 17.07 5.27
N GLY A 581 -5.20 16.19 5.83
CA GLY A 581 -4.10 16.61 6.70
C GLY A 581 -3.03 17.45 6.00
N LEU A 582 -2.72 17.13 4.75
CA LEU A 582 -1.76 17.89 3.95
C LEU A 582 -2.25 19.32 3.68
N VAL A 583 -3.54 19.50 3.38
CA VAL A 583 -4.15 20.83 3.24
C VAL A 583 -4.04 21.61 4.55
N LYS A 584 -4.36 21.00 5.71
CA LYS A 584 -4.17 21.65 7.02
C LYS A 584 -2.73 22.10 7.23
N ALA A 585 -1.75 21.23 6.98
CA ALA A 585 -0.34 21.56 7.16
C ALA A 585 0.14 22.67 6.19
N ALA A 586 -0.30 22.62 4.93
CA ALA A 586 0.00 23.67 3.95
C ALA A 586 -0.62 25.03 4.31
N MET A 587 -1.86 25.03 4.80
CA MET A 587 -2.53 26.26 5.29
C MET A 587 -1.84 26.81 6.55
N ALA A 588 -1.40 25.93 7.46
CA ALA A 588 -0.64 26.32 8.65
C ALA A 588 0.68 27.02 8.30
N LEU A 589 1.43 26.48 7.34
CA LEU A 589 2.65 27.09 6.80
C LEU A 589 2.35 28.42 6.09
N HIS A 590 1.28 28.47 5.29
CA HIS A 590 0.91 29.65 4.52
C HIS A 590 0.46 30.84 5.40
N HIS A 591 -0.29 30.53 6.46
CA HIS A 591 -0.81 31.53 7.38
C HIS A 591 0.09 31.80 8.59
N HIS A 592 1.18 31.05 8.73
CA HIS A 592 2.09 31.12 9.89
C HIS A 592 1.35 30.94 11.22
N VAL A 593 0.48 29.94 11.31
CA VAL A 593 -0.29 29.60 12.50
C VAL A 593 -0.13 28.12 12.83
N LEU A 594 0.24 27.81 14.05
CA LEU A 594 0.17 26.46 14.59
C LEU A 594 -1.29 26.18 14.99
N PRO A 595 -1.96 25.22 14.31
CA PRO A 595 -3.37 24.95 14.58
C PRO A 595 -3.57 24.16 15.86
N PRO A 596 -4.70 24.35 16.55
CA PRO A 596 -5.02 23.60 17.77
C PRO A 596 -5.39 22.15 17.45
N HIS A 597 -5.35 21.31 18.47
CA HIS A 597 -5.84 19.96 18.44
C HIS A 597 -7.23 19.87 19.08
N GLY A 598 -8.19 19.27 18.38
CA GLY A 598 -9.54 19.07 18.91
C GLY A 598 -9.65 17.88 19.87
N ASN A 599 -10.65 17.93 20.75
CA ASN A 599 -11.04 16.80 21.62
C ASN A 599 -9.92 16.23 22.52
N ILE A 600 -9.12 17.11 23.13
CA ILE A 600 -8.08 16.73 24.09
C ILE A 600 -8.76 16.45 25.45
N GLN A 601 -8.91 15.17 25.84
CA GLN A 601 -9.44 14.80 27.15
C GLN A 601 -8.36 14.23 28.07
N SER A 602 -7.59 13.28 27.57
CA SER A 602 -6.53 12.60 28.33
C SER A 602 -5.39 12.22 27.39
N PRO A 603 -4.34 13.04 27.28
CA PRO A 603 -3.21 12.75 26.39
C PRO A 603 -2.55 11.40 26.70
N ASN A 604 -2.02 10.74 25.67
CA ASN A 604 -1.24 9.51 25.81
C ASN A 604 -0.04 9.73 26.76
N ALA A 605 0.34 8.68 27.49
CA ALA A 605 1.44 8.74 28.44
C ALA A 605 2.77 9.24 27.84
N ILE A 606 3.03 8.94 26.56
CA ILE A 606 4.23 9.41 25.85
C ILE A 606 4.26 10.95 25.78
N LEU A 607 3.13 11.59 25.52
CA LEU A 607 3.02 13.04 25.42
C LEU A 607 3.05 13.77 26.75
N ARG A 608 2.87 13.05 27.87
CA ARG A 608 2.91 13.59 29.23
C ARG A 608 4.29 13.53 29.88
N GLN A 609 5.28 12.94 29.18
CA GLN A 609 6.66 12.89 29.68
C GLN A 609 7.34 14.23 29.42
N ASP A 610 8.01 14.79 30.41
CA ASP A 610 8.74 16.06 30.31
C ASP A 610 9.83 16.01 29.20
N ALA A 611 10.36 14.81 28.93
CA ALA A 611 11.35 14.58 27.88
C ALA A 611 10.73 14.39 26.49
N SER A 612 9.39 14.36 26.35
CA SER A 612 8.74 14.16 25.03
C SER A 612 9.06 15.32 24.09
N PRO A 613 9.55 15.06 22.86
CA PRO A 613 9.77 16.12 21.89
C PRO A 613 8.46 16.64 21.29
N LEU A 614 7.35 15.97 21.55
CA LEU A 614 6.03 16.25 21.01
C LEU A 614 5.09 16.78 22.08
N TYR A 615 4.24 17.74 21.70
CA TYR A 615 3.18 18.25 22.58
C TYR A 615 1.90 18.54 21.79
N LEU A 616 0.77 18.62 22.52
CA LEU A 616 -0.53 18.99 21.96
C LEU A 616 -0.80 20.47 22.22
N LEU A 617 -1.43 21.11 21.25
CA LEU A 617 -1.79 22.53 21.35
C LEU A 617 -3.31 22.64 21.48
N ASP A 618 -3.79 23.33 22.52
CA ASP A 618 -5.23 23.50 22.76
C ASP A 618 -5.81 24.73 22.05
N GLU A 619 -5.04 25.79 21.94
CA GLU A 619 -5.44 27.03 21.26
C GLU A 619 -4.54 27.31 20.07
N PRO A 620 -5.03 27.98 19.00
CA PRO A 620 -4.17 28.37 17.89
C PRO A 620 -3.08 29.35 18.36
N GLN A 621 -1.87 29.17 17.88
CA GLN A 621 -0.73 30.03 18.22
C GLN A 621 -0.06 30.59 16.98
N PRO A 622 0.46 31.84 17.02
CA PRO A 622 1.35 32.32 15.98
C PRO A 622 2.55 31.37 15.79
N TRP A 623 2.84 31.04 14.56
CA TRP A 623 4.03 30.24 14.25
C TRP A 623 5.20 31.19 14.00
N LEU A 624 5.95 31.48 15.05
CA LEU A 624 7.04 32.43 14.99
C LEU A 624 8.18 31.91 14.10
N GLU A 625 8.93 32.84 13.53
CA GLU A 625 10.17 32.55 12.83
C GLU A 625 11.24 32.08 13.82
N ALA A 626 12.03 31.09 13.42
CA ALA A 626 13.14 30.63 14.24
C ALA A 626 14.21 31.75 14.40
N SER A 627 14.82 31.84 15.58
CA SER A 627 15.80 32.89 15.89
C SER A 627 17.05 32.87 14.99
N ASP A 628 17.31 31.73 14.35
CA ASP A 628 18.40 31.52 13.38
C ASP A 628 17.97 31.74 11.92
N GLY A 629 16.71 32.17 11.70
CA GLY A 629 16.15 32.35 10.36
C GLY A 629 15.81 31.05 9.64
N ALA A 630 15.80 29.90 10.34
CA ALA A 630 15.41 28.63 9.73
C ALA A 630 13.92 28.64 9.33
N PRO A 631 13.60 28.15 8.12
CA PRO A 631 12.22 28.17 7.65
C PRO A 631 11.33 27.23 8.47
N ARG A 632 10.02 27.59 8.56
CA ARG A 632 9.00 26.76 9.22
C ARG A 632 8.81 25.46 8.47
N ARG A 633 8.68 24.35 9.20
CA ARG A 633 8.59 23.01 8.63
C ARG A 633 7.49 22.19 9.26
N ALA A 634 6.74 21.50 8.40
CA ALA A 634 5.67 20.61 8.79
C ALA A 634 5.87 19.21 8.19
N ALA A 635 5.21 18.23 8.76
CA ALA A 635 5.19 16.88 8.22
C ALA A 635 3.80 16.26 8.32
N VAL A 636 3.48 15.38 7.38
CA VAL A 636 2.18 14.71 7.29
C VAL A 636 2.37 13.21 7.12
N SER A 637 1.68 12.42 7.93
CA SER A 637 1.71 10.95 7.86
C SER A 637 0.34 10.39 7.48
N ALA A 638 0.33 9.33 6.66
CA ALA A 638 -0.83 8.49 6.46
C ALA A 638 -0.41 7.03 6.36
N PHE A 639 -1.07 6.16 7.14
CA PHE A 639 -0.79 4.75 7.24
C PHE A 639 -2.06 3.96 6.92
N GLY A 640 -2.00 3.13 5.88
CA GLY A 640 -3.17 2.39 5.38
C GLY A 640 -3.26 0.97 5.92
N PHE A 641 -4.47 0.45 6.04
CA PHE A 641 -4.68 -0.98 6.21
C PHE A 641 -3.99 -1.75 5.09
N GLY A 642 -3.34 -2.86 5.42
CA GLY A 642 -2.49 -3.59 4.47
C GLY A 642 -1.00 -3.23 4.59
N GLY A 643 -0.64 -2.34 5.54
CA GLY A 643 0.74 -2.01 5.89
C GLY A 643 1.43 -1.07 4.90
N THR A 644 0.69 -0.19 4.26
CA THR A 644 1.23 0.88 3.40
C THR A 644 1.42 2.16 4.19
N ASN A 645 2.63 2.73 4.18
CA ASN A 645 2.98 3.92 4.95
C ASN A 645 3.49 5.00 4.02
N PHE A 646 2.95 6.22 4.14
CA PHE A 646 3.44 7.40 3.43
C PHE A 646 3.66 8.56 4.39
N HIS A 647 4.73 9.33 4.11
CA HIS A 647 5.13 10.51 4.87
C HIS A 647 5.61 11.59 3.93
N ILE A 648 5.21 12.84 4.19
CA ILE A 648 5.56 14.02 3.40
C ILE A 648 6.19 15.05 4.32
N ALA A 649 7.36 15.55 3.96
CA ALA A 649 8.05 16.64 4.64
C ALA A 649 7.84 17.95 3.85
N LEU A 650 7.36 18.97 4.54
CA LEU A 650 6.98 20.28 4.00
C LEU A 650 7.85 21.39 4.59
N GLN A 651 8.02 22.44 3.82
CA GLN A 651 8.63 23.69 4.25
C GLN A 651 7.80 24.88 3.77
N GLU A 652 7.81 25.97 4.53
CA GLU A 652 7.24 27.23 4.05
C GLU A 652 7.96 27.74 2.80
N TYR A 653 7.26 28.51 2.02
CA TYR A 653 7.85 29.19 0.88
C TYR A 653 8.39 30.56 1.31
N ALA A 654 9.71 30.73 1.23
CA ALA A 654 10.39 31.96 1.59
C ALA A 654 10.69 32.90 0.41
N GLY A 655 10.25 32.50 -0.81
CA GLY A 655 10.47 33.30 -2.01
C GLY A 655 9.53 34.51 -2.14
N GLU A 656 9.85 35.42 -3.05
CA GLU A 656 9.05 36.61 -3.31
C GLU A 656 7.95 36.31 -4.34
N TYR A 657 6.69 36.58 -3.94
CA TYR A 657 5.59 36.62 -4.90
C TYR A 657 5.70 37.89 -5.76
N ARG A 658 5.09 37.86 -6.96
CA ARG A 658 4.84 39.11 -7.70
C ARG A 658 4.00 40.05 -6.84
N GLU A 659 4.33 41.34 -6.86
CA GLU A 659 3.83 42.36 -5.92
C GLU A 659 2.29 42.49 -5.90
N TRP A 660 1.62 42.21 -7.04
CA TRP A 660 0.15 42.23 -7.15
C TRP A 660 -0.55 40.99 -6.58
N LEU A 661 0.18 39.91 -6.32
CA LEU A 661 -0.32 38.67 -5.67
C LEU A 661 -0.11 38.73 -4.14
N ARG A 662 0.60 39.70 -3.62
CA ARG A 662 0.82 39.84 -2.18
C ARG A 662 -0.50 40.13 -1.48
N PRO A 663 -1.02 39.23 -0.61
CA PRO A 663 -2.07 39.62 0.30
C PRO A 663 -1.47 40.70 1.22
N SER A 664 -1.99 41.89 1.21
CA SER A 664 -1.75 43.02 2.13
C SER A 664 -0.35 43.18 2.76
N ALA A 665 -0.02 44.37 3.25
CA ALA A 665 1.21 44.69 3.95
C ALA A 665 1.57 43.74 5.14
N ALA A 666 0.61 42.92 5.60
CA ALA A 666 0.77 41.93 6.67
C ALA A 666 1.66 40.71 6.31
N SER A 667 1.97 40.50 5.02
CA SER A 667 2.83 39.37 4.58
C SER A 667 4.28 39.76 4.32
N ARG A 668 4.66 41.00 4.64
CA ARG A 668 6.06 41.43 4.53
C ARG A 668 6.83 40.93 5.75
N THR A 669 8.01 40.37 5.53
CA THR A 669 8.96 40.09 6.61
C THR A 669 9.41 41.42 7.19
N TRP A 670 8.94 41.74 8.37
CA TRP A 670 9.36 42.94 9.11
C TRP A 670 10.53 42.57 10.02
N PRO A 671 11.46 43.47 10.33
CA PRO A 671 12.49 43.25 11.33
C PRO A 671 11.91 43.02 12.74
N THR A 672 10.63 43.34 12.92
CA THR A 672 9.85 43.10 14.14
C THR A 672 8.44 42.65 13.75
N GLU A 673 7.85 41.79 14.53
CA GLU A 673 6.44 41.36 14.37
C GLU A 673 5.56 42.00 15.45
N LEU A 674 4.36 42.47 15.03
CA LEU A 674 3.34 42.96 15.96
C LEU A 674 2.43 41.79 16.34
N LEU A 675 2.54 41.36 17.57
CA LEU A 675 1.68 40.32 18.13
C LEU A 675 0.57 40.99 18.94
N LEU A 676 -0.68 40.67 18.64
CA LEU A 676 -1.86 41.20 19.34
C LEU A 676 -2.55 40.07 20.09
N TRP A 677 -2.74 40.26 21.37
CA TRP A 677 -3.53 39.41 22.22
C TRP A 677 -4.71 40.15 22.79
N SER A 678 -5.84 39.50 22.85
CA SER A 678 -7.00 39.95 23.62
C SER A 678 -7.44 38.86 24.58
N ALA A 679 -7.90 39.24 25.74
CA ALA A 679 -8.48 38.32 26.72
C ALA A 679 -9.58 39.05 27.50
N PRO A 680 -10.53 38.34 28.13
CA PRO A 680 -11.61 38.94 28.91
C PRO A 680 -11.14 39.77 30.10
N ASP A 681 -9.96 39.42 30.67
CA ASP A 681 -9.37 40.06 31.81
C ASP A 681 -7.84 40.08 31.75
N ARG A 682 -7.23 40.84 32.67
CA ARG A 682 -5.78 41.04 32.73
C ARG A 682 -5.00 39.80 33.06
N GLU A 683 -5.52 38.89 33.92
CA GLU A 683 -4.84 37.70 34.35
C GLU A 683 -4.73 36.69 33.19
N SER A 684 -5.83 36.47 32.46
CA SER A 684 -5.88 35.68 31.24
C SER A 684 -4.95 36.23 30.17
N LEU A 685 -4.83 37.55 30.03
CA LEU A 685 -3.92 38.14 29.04
C LEU A 685 -2.46 37.90 29.43
N LEU A 686 -2.11 38.11 30.72
CA LEU A 686 -0.76 37.82 31.20
C LEU A 686 -0.37 36.37 31.04
N SER A 687 -1.28 35.43 31.34
CA SER A 687 -1.06 34.00 31.14
C SER A 687 -0.74 33.67 29.68
N ARG A 688 -1.49 34.23 28.71
CA ARG A 688 -1.24 34.05 27.26
C ARG A 688 0.11 34.63 26.81
N VAL A 689 0.50 35.79 27.32
CA VAL A 689 1.78 36.40 26.98
C VAL A 689 2.96 35.64 27.59
N THR A 690 2.81 35.16 28.83
CA THR A 690 3.86 34.37 29.50
C THR A 690 4.06 33.00 28.88
N ALA A 691 2.99 32.35 28.40
CA ALA A 691 3.07 31.07 27.70
C ALA A 691 3.88 31.14 26.39
N LEU A 692 4.03 32.32 25.80
CA LEU A 692 4.86 32.55 24.61
C LEU A 692 6.36 32.76 24.91
N GLN A 693 6.69 33.07 26.15
CA GLN A 693 8.08 33.26 26.59
C GLN A 693 8.74 31.93 27.04
N ALA A 694 7.94 30.91 27.26
CA ALA A 694 8.39 29.54 27.60
C ALA A 694 8.48 28.68 26.35
#